data_f1e2a6b4212ebdaa37269e2dd3575986
#
_entry.id   f1e2a6b4212ebdaa37269e2dd3575986
#
_cell.length_a   1.000
_cell.length_b   1.000
_cell.length_c   1.000
_cell.angle_alpha   90.00
_cell.angle_beta   90.00
_cell.angle_gamma   90.00
#
_symmetry.space_group_name_H-M   'P 1'
#
loop_
_entity.id
_entity.type
_entity.pdbx_description
1 polymer ?
#
loop_
_entity_poly.entity_id
_entity_poly.type
_entity_poly.pdbx_seq_one_letter_code
_entity_poly.pdbx_strand_id
1 'polypeptide(L)'
;MRNGVAWHLVGVIGLCGVLWGCGGGGALGESNDGRLVTRSTVALRGTASLGAEPALSGGQCVAVTLEEQVQHTANLGGDGSFLLLVPPTFEGRLRCALSAASGLYLERYVDLTGAQEGDDRRGLDLSPLSTLVARKLVFDRLDGRLTAPAEADGLALLDAPGAELARLAEGLGAAFQLLRDDALTVDTEAVMLDLFFDGTADLEPLSERADALAAALAASGPHAEAFRATFPPLALTLLHHAGGASALLDAGDLSSDLQPVGGIGRFVTALRAAQAAAPGAVLTVSAGNQIAPGKALAVSLETGAEFYDVRAVEQVGYDFIGVGSRDLSLSPSLFSAFALNLDPTVPAVNSVIDATFEQSWQRLRSEGRLANALLTRAAGRRVLVLGAVDPNLDRRTATRQLRFPDQDALVATLQARIDEAALAGASVVLLLVDQGSLEADLALGASLSGVDVLLSATPALLASENDLLVPGDTVAGPYPTLGTDAAGAPLALVATADRYRYLGRFQAELDSFGVFTQALAPSGPQRILGAPAEDGVESDNTLQTTVLDLLASDLAVLEETTAATLGVPLDGSAAALRAGETNFADLVADAAFAAARSTAFNAGAPSPQVGILDAGSLTSDAVLPAGALTRGALFDLVSSERTLAVFNQVSAVSLKALVERGLAEPGGDAFLQLSNLVLEADLTQQAQVLAEDGTVATAGARVRRLATLSGVVLVEDGAILTSAPALNVAVTNALFEGRYGLRLPELGGAFVGVDLRQALDSFLLNNLAGQVAADSYPAEGLGRITLVSAD
;
A
#
# COMPACT_ATOMS: atom_id res chain seq x y z
N MET A 1 53.91 -6.07 6.01
CA MET A 1 53.81 -6.90 7.24
C MET A 1 52.35 -7.28 7.31
N ARG A 2 51.94 -8.47 6.80
CA ARG A 2 51.59 -9.69 7.54
C ARG A 2 50.49 -9.44 8.58
N ASN A 3 49.31 -10.05 8.58
CA ASN A 3 48.74 -11.36 8.20
C ASN A 3 47.22 -11.14 8.03
N GLY A 4 46.39 -11.74 7.25
CA GLY A 4 46.28 -13.06 6.62
C GLY A 4 45.65 -14.14 7.50
N VAL A 5 44.31 -14.43 7.41
CA VAL A 5 43.71 -15.76 7.72
C VAL A 5 42.26 -15.64 7.23
N ALA A 6 41.88 -16.21 6.14
CA ALA A 6 41.42 -17.56 5.81
C ALA A 6 39.96 -17.88 6.20
N TRP A 7 39.15 -18.11 5.21
CA TRP A 7 37.80 -18.62 5.17
C TRP A 7 37.70 -20.09 5.52
N HIS A 8 36.73 -20.53 6.29
CA HIS A 8 36.17 -21.86 6.17
C HIS A 8 34.64 -21.82 6.09
N LEU A 9 34.18 -22.22 4.93
CA LEU A 9 32.80 -22.66 4.63
C LEU A 9 32.62 -24.06 5.22
N VAL A 10 31.58 -24.29 6.01
CA VAL A 10 31.02 -25.64 6.20
C VAL A 10 29.52 -25.53 6.17
N GLY A 11 28.94 -26.04 5.08
CA GLY A 11 27.53 -26.33 4.98
C GLY A 11 27.19 -27.62 5.72
N VAL A 12 26.01 -27.66 6.35
CA VAL A 12 25.37 -28.92 6.74
C VAL A 12 23.92 -28.85 6.38
N ILE A 13 23.57 -29.72 5.46
CA ILE A 13 22.21 -30.13 5.08
C ILE A 13 21.76 -31.17 6.13
N GLY A 14 20.49 -31.08 6.54
CA GLY A 14 19.81 -32.33 6.67
C GLY A 14 19.12 -32.68 7.96
N LEU A 15 17.92 -33.03 7.77
CA LEU A 15 17.08 -34.08 8.36
C LEU A 15 16.20 -33.73 9.55
N CYS A 16 14.89 -33.75 9.22
CA CYS A 16 13.81 -34.06 10.14
C CYS A 16 14.08 -35.31 10.96
N GLY A 17 13.88 -35.19 12.26
CA GLY A 17 13.90 -36.29 13.18
C GLY A 17 12.93 -36.01 14.31
N VAL A 18 11.76 -36.65 14.25
CA VAL A 18 10.80 -36.70 15.36
C VAL A 18 11.45 -37.43 16.53
N LEU A 19 11.57 -36.78 17.68
CA LEU A 19 11.78 -37.45 18.96
C LEU A 19 10.88 -36.84 20.04
N TRP A 20 9.99 -37.65 20.53
CA TRP A 20 9.29 -37.46 21.80
C TRP A 20 10.27 -37.48 22.96
N GLY A 21 10.14 -36.47 23.83
CA GLY A 21 10.89 -36.45 25.07
C GLY A 21 10.30 -35.42 26.02
N CYS A 22 9.63 -35.88 27.08
CA CYS A 22 9.19 -35.09 28.23
C CYS A 22 10.37 -34.43 28.91
N GLY A 23 10.29 -33.13 29.26
CA GLY A 23 11.22 -32.48 30.17
C GLY A 23 11.16 -30.97 30.00
N GLY A 24 10.72 -30.23 31.02
CA GLY A 24 10.64 -28.77 31.03
C GLY A 24 11.94 -28.10 30.60
N GLY A 25 11.82 -27.26 29.58
CA GLY A 25 12.89 -26.42 29.11
C GLY A 25 12.30 -25.10 28.62
N GLY A 26 12.79 -23.99 29.16
CA GLY A 26 12.39 -22.66 28.74
C GLY A 26 12.65 -22.42 27.24
N ALA A 27 11.84 -21.61 26.64
CA ALA A 27 11.96 -21.23 25.22
C ALA A 27 13.32 -20.54 24.99
N LEU A 28 14.10 -21.06 24.02
CA LEU A 28 15.36 -20.47 23.61
C LEU A 28 15.15 -19.42 22.52
N GLY A 29 15.62 -18.21 22.72
CA GLY A 29 15.72 -17.17 21.72
C GLY A 29 17.18 -16.82 21.45
N GLU A 30 17.55 -16.58 20.21
CA GLU A 30 18.89 -16.07 19.87
C GLU A 30 18.98 -14.57 20.10
N SER A 31 20.03 -14.12 20.80
CA SER A 31 20.40 -12.71 20.86
C SER A 31 21.37 -12.35 19.72
N ASN A 32 21.43 -11.07 19.36
CA ASN A 32 22.29 -10.55 18.27
C ASN A 32 23.81 -10.80 18.45
N ASP A 33 24.22 -11.34 19.59
CA ASP A 33 25.61 -11.69 19.91
C ASP A 33 25.87 -13.22 19.96
N GLY A 34 24.93 -14.01 19.45
CA GLY A 34 25.08 -15.48 19.32
C GLY A 34 25.05 -16.25 20.64
N ARG A 35 24.61 -15.61 21.74
CA ARG A 35 24.37 -16.30 23.00
C ARG A 35 22.93 -16.79 23.08
N LEU A 36 22.73 -18.06 23.37
CA LEU A 36 21.40 -18.59 23.72
C LEU A 36 20.97 -17.94 25.04
N VAL A 37 19.99 -17.06 24.99
CA VAL A 37 19.36 -16.48 26.17
C VAL A 37 18.10 -17.30 26.45
N THR A 38 18.05 -17.95 27.61
CA THR A 38 16.79 -18.44 28.16
C THR A 38 15.93 -17.22 28.46
N ARG A 39 14.85 -17.03 27.72
CA ARG A 39 13.86 -16.00 28.06
C ARG A 39 13.27 -16.38 29.41
N SER A 40 13.36 -15.47 30.37
CA SER A 40 12.66 -15.62 31.63
C SER A 40 11.16 -15.66 31.34
N THR A 41 10.49 -16.73 31.80
CA THR A 41 9.05 -16.90 31.54
C THR A 41 8.34 -17.25 32.85
N VAL A 42 7.06 -16.84 32.91
CA VAL A 42 6.09 -17.27 33.92
C VAL A 42 5.18 -18.30 33.27
N ALA A 43 4.93 -19.40 33.96
CA ALA A 43 3.99 -20.43 33.52
C ALA A 43 2.58 -20.09 33.98
N LEU A 44 1.63 -20.05 33.03
CA LEU A 44 0.21 -19.81 33.25
C LEU A 44 -0.55 -21.11 32.99
N ARG A 45 -1.26 -21.62 34.01
CA ARG A 45 -2.00 -22.90 33.96
C ARG A 45 -3.44 -22.73 34.38
N GLY A 46 -4.34 -23.36 33.63
CA GLY A 46 -5.77 -23.40 33.93
C GLY A 46 -6.51 -24.41 33.09
N THR A 47 -7.82 -24.38 33.16
CA THR A 47 -8.73 -25.17 32.35
C THR A 47 -9.69 -24.26 31.64
N ALA A 48 -10.20 -24.69 30.44
CA ALA A 48 -11.22 -23.98 29.73
C ALA A 48 -12.52 -24.84 29.71
N SER A 49 -13.64 -24.26 30.17
CA SER A 49 -14.92 -25.00 30.27
C SER A 49 -16.13 -24.08 30.05
N LEU A 50 -17.23 -24.66 29.61
CA LEU A 50 -18.53 -23.99 29.43
C LEU A 50 -19.47 -24.20 30.64
N GLY A 51 -18.94 -24.21 31.87
CA GLY A 51 -19.71 -24.44 33.08
C GLY A 51 -19.73 -25.92 33.50
N ALA A 52 -20.91 -26.53 33.65
CA ALA A 52 -21.07 -27.92 34.09
C ALA A 52 -20.70 -28.97 33.04
N GLU A 53 -20.51 -28.56 31.80
CA GLU A 53 -20.13 -29.44 30.69
C GLU A 53 -18.65 -29.90 30.76
N PRO A 54 -18.30 -31.02 30.11
CA PRO A 54 -16.90 -31.43 30.00
C PRO A 54 -15.99 -30.31 29.51
N ALA A 55 -14.78 -30.31 29.99
CA ALA A 55 -13.77 -29.36 29.57
C ALA A 55 -13.58 -29.40 28.04
N LEU A 56 -13.32 -28.23 27.47
CA LEU A 56 -13.06 -28.12 26.02
C LEU A 56 -11.81 -28.95 25.65
N SER A 57 -11.86 -29.57 24.48
CA SER A 57 -10.72 -30.35 23.97
C SER A 57 -10.52 -30.09 22.47
N GLY A 58 -9.26 -30.17 22.01
CA GLY A 58 -8.91 -30.01 20.59
C GLY A 58 -8.85 -28.58 20.07
N GLY A 59 -9.03 -27.58 20.94
CA GLY A 59 -8.86 -26.16 20.60
C GLY A 59 -7.46 -25.65 20.88
N GLN A 60 -7.24 -24.38 20.58
CA GLN A 60 -5.98 -23.65 20.93
C GLN A 60 -6.25 -22.56 21.96
N CYS A 61 -5.25 -22.36 22.83
CA CYS A 61 -5.19 -21.22 23.73
C CYS A 61 -4.02 -20.31 23.35
N VAL A 62 -4.24 -19.03 23.43
CA VAL A 62 -3.22 -18.01 23.16
C VAL A 62 -3.12 -17.04 24.36
N ALA A 63 -1.92 -16.53 24.63
CA ALA A 63 -1.71 -15.37 25.48
C ALA A 63 -1.53 -14.15 24.60
N VAL A 64 -2.38 -13.15 24.75
CA VAL A 64 -2.45 -11.95 23.89
C VAL A 64 -2.29 -10.70 24.76
N THR A 65 -1.37 -9.77 24.40
CA THR A 65 -1.22 -8.50 25.12
C THR A 65 -2.43 -7.58 24.91
N LEU A 66 -2.47 -6.45 25.58
CA LEU A 66 -3.51 -5.43 25.38
C LEU A 66 -3.47 -4.85 23.95
N GLU A 67 -2.28 -4.81 23.34
CA GLU A 67 -2.04 -4.40 21.95
C GLU A 67 -2.24 -5.55 20.93
N GLU A 68 -2.93 -6.62 21.33
CA GLU A 68 -3.28 -7.77 20.47
C GLU A 68 -2.07 -8.56 19.93
N GLN A 69 -0.92 -8.50 20.63
CA GLN A 69 0.25 -9.27 20.24
C GLN A 69 0.22 -10.66 20.86
N VAL A 70 0.22 -11.70 20.04
CA VAL A 70 0.31 -13.09 20.50
C VAL A 70 1.71 -13.35 21.09
N GLN A 71 1.75 -13.72 22.39
CA GLN A 71 2.98 -14.01 23.11
C GLN A 71 3.29 -15.51 23.13
N HIS A 72 2.28 -16.34 23.24
CA HIS A 72 2.43 -17.80 23.26
C HIS A 72 1.14 -18.49 22.84
N THR A 73 1.26 -19.63 22.17
CA THR A 73 0.15 -20.49 21.74
C THR A 73 0.35 -21.89 22.28
N ALA A 74 -0.72 -22.52 22.77
CA ALA A 74 -0.72 -23.91 23.24
C ALA A 74 -2.03 -24.61 22.83
N ASN A 75 -1.96 -25.92 22.60
CA ASN A 75 -3.14 -26.73 22.39
C ASN A 75 -3.80 -27.06 23.72
N LEU A 76 -5.13 -27.13 23.74
CA LEU A 76 -5.89 -27.65 24.89
C LEU A 76 -5.68 -29.15 25.05
N GLY A 77 -5.44 -29.57 26.27
CA GLY A 77 -5.42 -30.97 26.67
C GLY A 77 -6.80 -31.62 26.50
N GLY A 78 -6.85 -32.94 26.51
CA GLY A 78 -8.10 -33.69 26.45
C GLY A 78 -9.04 -33.46 27.65
N ASP A 79 -8.54 -32.91 28.74
CA ASP A 79 -9.24 -32.50 29.96
C ASP A 79 -9.51 -30.99 30.01
N GLY A 80 -9.28 -30.25 28.91
CA GLY A 80 -9.40 -28.81 28.83
C GLY A 80 -8.25 -28.02 29.44
N SER A 81 -7.20 -28.72 29.90
CA SER A 81 -6.05 -28.03 30.50
C SER A 81 -5.18 -27.32 29.46
N PHE A 82 -4.56 -26.23 29.87
CA PHE A 82 -3.57 -25.49 29.07
C PHE A 82 -2.35 -25.08 29.89
N LEU A 83 -1.24 -24.86 29.19
CA LEU A 83 -0.02 -24.27 29.70
C LEU A 83 0.49 -23.22 28.71
N LEU A 84 0.51 -21.96 29.14
CA LEU A 84 1.08 -20.84 28.37
C LEU A 84 2.32 -20.29 29.08
N LEU A 85 3.33 -19.90 28.33
CA LEU A 85 4.57 -19.32 28.83
C LEU A 85 4.68 -17.87 28.36
N VAL A 86 4.73 -16.94 29.28
CA VAL A 86 4.73 -15.49 28.96
C VAL A 86 5.84 -14.77 29.72
N PRO A 87 6.26 -13.57 29.27
CA PRO A 87 7.22 -12.75 30.04
C PRO A 87 6.66 -12.36 31.42
N PRO A 88 7.53 -12.13 32.43
CA PRO A 88 7.10 -11.69 33.76
C PRO A 88 6.37 -10.32 33.77
N THR A 89 6.51 -9.55 32.69
CA THR A 89 5.84 -8.25 32.50
C THR A 89 4.56 -8.36 31.70
N PHE A 90 4.04 -9.57 31.48
CA PHE A 90 2.83 -9.76 30.66
C PHE A 90 1.62 -9.17 31.37
N GLU A 91 0.92 -8.31 30.64
CA GLU A 91 -0.43 -7.84 30.92
C GLU A 91 -1.27 -8.08 29.65
N GLY A 92 -2.42 -8.73 29.80
CA GLY A 92 -3.23 -9.08 28.62
C GLY A 92 -4.32 -10.10 28.92
N ARG A 93 -4.63 -10.92 27.93
CA ARG A 93 -5.68 -11.95 28.02
C ARG A 93 -5.15 -13.34 27.67
N LEU A 94 -5.62 -14.33 28.42
CA LEU A 94 -5.60 -15.71 27.97
C LEU A 94 -6.89 -15.96 27.21
N ARG A 95 -6.80 -16.51 26.02
CA ARG A 95 -7.92 -16.77 25.12
C ARG A 95 -7.86 -18.20 24.63
N CYS A 96 -8.93 -18.97 24.79
CA CYS A 96 -9.04 -20.34 24.29
C CYS A 96 -10.21 -20.46 23.33
N ALA A 97 -9.98 -21.00 22.13
CA ALA A 97 -11.02 -21.25 21.14
C ALA A 97 -11.96 -22.36 21.61
N LEU A 98 -13.27 -22.16 21.46
CA LEU A 98 -14.29 -23.17 21.78
C LEU A 98 -14.26 -24.38 20.84
N SER A 99 -13.85 -24.18 19.58
CA SER A 99 -13.52 -25.24 18.64
C SER A 99 -12.54 -24.73 17.60
N ALA A 100 -11.88 -25.63 16.88
CA ALA A 100 -10.93 -25.24 15.83
C ALA A 100 -11.59 -24.47 14.65
N ALA A 101 -12.91 -24.57 14.51
CA ALA A 101 -13.65 -23.95 13.42
C ALA A 101 -14.53 -22.76 13.85
N SER A 102 -14.58 -22.42 15.14
CA SER A 102 -15.43 -21.33 15.63
C SER A 102 -14.58 -20.14 16.06
N GLY A 103 -15.03 -18.93 15.72
CA GLY A 103 -14.47 -17.68 16.26
C GLY A 103 -14.91 -17.37 17.70
N LEU A 104 -15.55 -18.30 18.39
CA LEU A 104 -15.94 -18.17 19.79
C LEU A 104 -14.77 -18.52 20.71
N TYR A 105 -14.49 -17.64 21.66
CA TYR A 105 -13.39 -17.78 22.61
C TYR A 105 -13.89 -17.62 24.03
N LEU A 106 -13.25 -18.37 24.95
CA LEU A 106 -13.28 -18.06 26.38
C LEU A 106 -12.04 -17.25 26.74
N GLU A 107 -12.17 -16.25 27.62
CA GLU A 107 -11.07 -15.36 27.97
C GLU A 107 -10.92 -15.17 29.47
N ARG A 108 -9.69 -14.80 29.87
CA ARG A 108 -9.38 -14.36 31.23
C ARG A 108 -8.32 -13.26 31.15
N TYR A 109 -8.57 -12.15 31.84
CA TYR A 109 -7.56 -11.09 32.02
C TYR A 109 -6.50 -11.53 33.02
N VAL A 110 -5.25 -11.20 32.73
CA VAL A 110 -4.08 -11.49 33.59
C VAL A 110 -3.14 -10.29 33.56
N ASP A 111 -2.80 -9.83 34.78
CA ASP A 111 -1.70 -8.88 35.00
C ASP A 111 -0.62 -9.57 35.87
N LEU A 112 0.61 -9.61 35.37
CA LEU A 112 1.76 -10.19 36.04
C LEU A 112 2.67 -9.15 36.70
N THR A 113 2.16 -7.93 36.94
CA THR A 113 2.94 -6.89 37.63
C THR A 113 3.49 -7.43 38.93
N GLY A 114 4.83 -7.47 39.06
CA GLY A 114 5.53 -8.02 40.22
C GLY A 114 5.81 -9.52 40.20
N ALA A 115 5.44 -10.24 39.12
CA ALA A 115 5.82 -11.63 38.96
C ALA A 115 7.33 -11.78 38.71
N GLN A 116 7.90 -12.94 39.12
CA GLN A 116 9.30 -13.26 38.95
C GLN A 116 9.48 -14.39 37.94
N GLU A 117 10.69 -14.44 37.38
CA GLU A 117 11.09 -15.54 36.51
C GLU A 117 10.89 -16.89 37.19
N GLY A 118 10.23 -17.81 36.48
CA GLY A 118 9.99 -19.18 36.99
C GLY A 118 8.72 -19.31 37.82
N ASP A 119 7.96 -18.24 38.05
CA ASP A 119 6.67 -18.34 38.72
C ASP A 119 5.71 -19.28 37.95
N ASP A 120 4.95 -20.09 38.70
CA ASP A 120 3.90 -20.98 38.18
C ASP A 120 2.54 -20.49 38.70
N ARG A 121 1.79 -19.80 37.85
CA ARG A 121 0.44 -19.28 38.16
C ARG A 121 -0.59 -20.33 37.77
N ARG A 122 -1.35 -20.84 38.75
CA ARG A 122 -2.35 -21.91 38.59
C ARG A 122 -3.77 -21.38 38.88
N GLY A 123 -4.78 -22.15 38.47
CA GLY A 123 -6.17 -21.81 38.69
C GLY A 123 -6.66 -20.65 37.84
N LEU A 124 -6.01 -20.46 36.66
CA LEU A 124 -6.44 -19.43 35.69
C LEU A 124 -7.52 -20.00 34.76
N ASP A 125 -8.63 -20.47 35.37
CA ASP A 125 -9.69 -21.12 34.61
C ASP A 125 -10.45 -20.13 33.73
N LEU A 126 -10.74 -20.52 32.49
CA LEU A 126 -11.49 -19.77 31.52
C LEU A 126 -12.93 -20.32 31.44
N SER A 127 -13.89 -19.41 31.56
CA SER A 127 -15.31 -19.71 31.55
C SER A 127 -16.08 -18.53 30.89
N PRO A 128 -17.37 -18.67 30.65
CA PRO A 128 -18.22 -17.54 30.22
C PRO A 128 -18.14 -16.35 31.18
N LEU A 129 -18.09 -16.59 32.47
CA LEU A 129 -17.93 -15.54 33.46
C LEU A 129 -16.58 -14.87 33.40
N SER A 130 -15.47 -15.63 33.32
CA SER A 130 -14.16 -15.05 33.20
C SER A 130 -14.01 -14.23 31.91
N THR A 131 -14.69 -14.62 30.84
CA THR A 131 -14.73 -13.91 29.57
C THR A 131 -15.42 -12.55 29.73
N LEU A 132 -16.57 -12.51 30.38
CA LEU A 132 -17.28 -11.26 30.65
C LEU A 132 -16.41 -10.29 31.48
N VAL A 133 -15.84 -10.78 32.58
CA VAL A 133 -14.96 -9.96 33.45
C VAL A 133 -13.72 -9.49 32.70
N ALA A 134 -13.09 -10.36 31.89
CA ALA A 134 -11.92 -9.99 31.11
C ALA A 134 -12.23 -8.87 30.11
N ARG A 135 -13.37 -8.94 29.44
CA ARG A 135 -13.81 -7.90 28.50
C ARG A 135 -14.01 -6.56 29.18
N LYS A 136 -14.67 -6.56 30.32
CA LYS A 136 -14.86 -5.32 31.12
C LYS A 136 -13.53 -4.71 31.56
N LEU A 137 -12.64 -5.51 32.13
CA LEU A 137 -11.34 -5.02 32.61
C LEU A 137 -10.49 -4.45 31.47
N VAL A 138 -10.44 -5.13 30.33
CA VAL A 138 -9.72 -4.64 29.14
C VAL A 138 -10.33 -3.33 28.62
N PHE A 139 -11.65 -3.25 28.54
CA PHE A 139 -12.35 -2.02 28.12
C PHE A 139 -11.99 -0.85 29.05
N ASP A 140 -12.09 -1.04 30.36
CA ASP A 140 -11.79 0.00 31.34
C ASP A 140 -10.28 0.37 31.33
N ARG A 141 -9.39 -0.59 31.03
CA ARG A 141 -7.94 -0.36 30.92
C ARG A 141 -7.61 0.51 29.71
N LEU A 142 -8.13 0.16 28.54
CA LEU A 142 -7.88 0.87 27.30
C LEU A 142 -8.47 2.30 27.33
N ASP A 143 -9.55 2.49 28.06
CA ASP A 143 -10.21 3.79 28.24
C ASP A 143 -9.56 4.64 29.37
N GLY A 144 -8.50 4.12 30.00
CA GLY A 144 -7.76 4.80 31.07
C GLY A 144 -8.53 4.93 32.38
N ARG A 145 -9.62 4.18 32.55
CA ARG A 145 -10.48 4.20 33.75
C ARG A 145 -10.18 3.11 34.76
N LEU A 146 -9.42 2.07 34.37
CA LEU A 146 -9.09 0.97 35.26
C LEU A 146 -8.18 1.44 36.40
N THR A 147 -8.65 1.31 37.64
CA THR A 147 -7.85 1.53 38.84
C THR A 147 -7.51 0.20 39.50
N ALA A 148 -6.42 0.11 40.27
CA ALA A 148 -6.04 -1.13 40.96
C ALA A 148 -7.16 -1.68 41.90
N PRO A 149 -7.92 -0.87 42.64
CA PRO A 149 -9.09 -1.36 43.36
C PRO A 149 -10.18 -1.94 42.43
N ALA A 150 -10.52 -1.27 41.33
CA ALA A 150 -11.55 -1.74 40.40
C ALA A 150 -11.12 -3.05 39.71
N GLU A 151 -9.83 -3.23 39.42
CA GLU A 151 -9.27 -4.47 38.88
C GLU A 151 -9.40 -5.61 39.91
N ALA A 152 -9.00 -5.36 41.16
CA ALA A 152 -9.10 -6.35 42.24
C ALA A 152 -10.56 -6.75 42.53
N ASP A 153 -11.49 -5.78 42.51
CA ASP A 153 -12.92 -6.02 42.65
C ASP A 153 -13.48 -6.85 41.49
N GLY A 154 -13.09 -6.52 40.22
CA GLY A 154 -13.48 -7.28 39.05
C GLY A 154 -12.97 -8.72 39.09
N LEU A 155 -11.73 -8.96 39.47
CA LEU A 155 -11.17 -10.32 39.59
C LEU A 155 -11.82 -11.10 40.76
N ALA A 156 -12.19 -10.43 41.86
CA ALA A 156 -12.86 -11.07 42.99
C ALA A 156 -14.25 -11.62 42.62
N LEU A 157 -14.90 -11.07 41.61
CA LEU A 157 -16.16 -11.62 41.09
C LEU A 157 -16.03 -13.04 40.50
N LEU A 158 -14.83 -13.42 40.08
CA LEU A 158 -14.56 -14.78 39.57
C LEU A 158 -14.57 -15.82 40.69
N ASP A 159 -14.17 -15.44 41.91
CA ASP A 159 -14.10 -16.32 43.06
C ASP A 159 -15.44 -16.41 43.81
N ALA A 160 -16.24 -15.34 43.79
CA ALA A 160 -17.52 -15.27 44.49
C ALA A 160 -18.55 -14.47 43.70
N PRO A 161 -19.08 -14.97 42.58
CA PRO A 161 -20.09 -14.27 41.82
C PRO A 161 -21.42 -14.16 42.61
N GLY A 162 -22.06 -13.00 42.57
CA GLY A 162 -23.42 -12.86 43.07
C GLY A 162 -24.42 -13.74 42.31
N ALA A 163 -25.59 -14.00 42.85
CA ALA A 163 -26.56 -14.94 42.26
C ALA A 163 -26.99 -14.52 40.82
N GLU A 164 -27.05 -13.25 40.55
CA GLU A 164 -27.40 -12.73 39.21
C GLU A 164 -26.27 -12.96 38.18
N LEU A 165 -25.02 -12.70 38.58
CA LEU A 165 -23.87 -12.93 37.74
C LEU A 165 -23.63 -14.45 37.45
N ALA A 166 -23.93 -15.31 38.43
CA ALA A 166 -23.91 -16.75 38.27
C ALA A 166 -24.98 -17.22 37.25
N ARG A 167 -26.20 -16.66 37.34
CA ARG A 167 -27.26 -16.98 36.34
C ARG A 167 -26.91 -16.49 34.95
N LEU A 168 -26.30 -15.32 34.80
CA LEU A 168 -25.81 -14.80 33.55
C LEU A 168 -24.72 -15.73 32.96
N ALA A 169 -23.77 -16.15 33.80
CA ALA A 169 -22.71 -17.06 33.36
C ALA A 169 -23.26 -18.43 32.88
N GLU A 170 -24.32 -18.92 33.51
CA GLU A 170 -25.01 -20.15 33.12
C GLU A 170 -25.72 -19.98 31.77
N GLY A 171 -26.46 -18.88 31.55
CA GLY A 171 -27.11 -18.55 30.28
C GLY A 171 -26.12 -18.39 29.12
N LEU A 172 -25.00 -17.68 29.36
CA LEU A 172 -23.91 -17.55 28.41
C LEU A 172 -23.24 -18.90 28.07
N GLY A 173 -23.04 -19.75 29.08
CA GLY A 173 -22.48 -21.09 28.87
C GLY A 173 -23.36 -21.92 27.94
N ALA A 174 -24.68 -21.90 28.16
CA ALA A 174 -25.63 -22.60 27.28
C ALA A 174 -25.64 -22.02 25.86
N ALA A 175 -25.62 -20.70 25.71
CA ALA A 175 -25.56 -20.04 24.40
C ALA A 175 -24.28 -20.38 23.63
N PHE A 176 -23.12 -20.31 24.28
CA PHE A 176 -21.83 -20.63 23.64
C PHE A 176 -21.71 -22.11 23.29
N GLN A 177 -22.31 -23.00 24.05
CA GLN A 177 -22.36 -24.41 23.71
C GLN A 177 -23.16 -24.67 22.43
N LEU A 178 -24.32 -24.04 22.27
CA LEU A 178 -25.13 -24.14 21.06
C LEU A 178 -24.38 -23.58 19.84
N LEU A 179 -23.72 -22.42 19.97
CA LEU A 179 -22.92 -21.82 18.90
C LEU A 179 -21.71 -22.68 18.52
N ARG A 180 -21.07 -23.33 19.50
CA ARG A 180 -19.99 -24.28 19.25
C ARG A 180 -20.46 -25.50 18.48
N ASP A 181 -21.59 -26.06 18.86
CA ASP A 181 -22.13 -27.31 18.29
C ASP A 181 -22.53 -27.10 16.82
N ASP A 182 -22.93 -25.92 16.41
CA ASP A 182 -23.14 -25.54 15.01
C ASP A 182 -21.86 -25.16 14.25
N ALA A 183 -20.70 -25.20 14.89
CA ALA A 183 -19.40 -24.82 14.33
C ALA A 183 -19.39 -23.42 13.68
N LEU A 184 -20.11 -22.46 14.25
CA LEU A 184 -20.20 -21.12 13.75
C LEU A 184 -18.92 -20.32 14.05
N THR A 185 -18.48 -19.57 13.06
CA THR A 185 -17.39 -18.61 13.22
C THR A 185 -17.97 -17.33 13.82
N VAL A 186 -17.71 -17.07 15.10
CA VAL A 186 -18.25 -15.90 15.82
C VAL A 186 -17.13 -15.21 16.57
N ASP A 187 -16.98 -13.90 16.39
CA ASP A 187 -16.10 -13.10 17.24
C ASP A 187 -16.73 -12.92 18.63
N THR A 188 -16.16 -13.57 19.63
CA THR A 188 -16.63 -13.51 21.02
C THR A 188 -16.58 -12.09 21.58
N GLU A 189 -15.60 -11.26 21.18
CA GLU A 189 -15.53 -9.87 21.61
C GLU A 189 -16.70 -9.08 21.08
N ALA A 190 -16.99 -9.23 19.79
CA ALA A 190 -18.15 -8.62 19.18
C ALA A 190 -19.45 -9.01 19.90
N VAL A 191 -19.65 -10.32 20.09
CA VAL A 191 -20.79 -10.82 20.83
C VAL A 191 -20.88 -10.22 22.22
N MET A 192 -19.78 -10.14 22.97
CA MET A 192 -19.77 -9.61 24.32
C MET A 192 -19.98 -8.08 24.36
N LEU A 193 -19.37 -7.34 23.43
CA LEU A 193 -19.53 -5.88 23.38
C LEU A 193 -20.95 -5.51 22.96
N ASP A 194 -21.51 -6.16 21.94
CA ASP A 194 -22.86 -5.84 21.48
C ASP A 194 -23.95 -6.31 22.44
N LEU A 195 -23.71 -7.43 23.13
CA LEU A 195 -24.67 -7.96 24.10
C LEU A 195 -24.62 -7.23 25.43
N PHE A 196 -23.42 -6.81 25.87
CA PHE A 196 -23.16 -6.53 27.28
C PHE A 196 -22.52 -5.19 27.57
N PHE A 197 -22.03 -4.46 26.57
CA PHE A 197 -21.37 -3.16 26.78
C PHE A 197 -21.79 -2.14 25.71
N ASP A 198 -22.82 -1.39 26.01
CA ASP A 198 -23.22 -0.21 25.24
C ASP A 198 -22.45 1.06 25.63
N GLY A 199 -21.31 0.92 26.32
CA GLY A 199 -20.47 2.03 26.80
C GLY A 199 -20.89 2.55 28.17
N THR A 200 -21.95 2.02 28.80
CA THR A 200 -22.33 2.32 30.16
C THR A 200 -21.99 1.17 31.10
N ALA A 201 -21.59 1.49 32.31
CA ALA A 201 -20.92 0.57 33.24
C ALA A 201 -21.83 -0.46 33.95
N ASP A 202 -23.12 -0.55 33.64
CA ASP A 202 -24.06 -1.32 34.43
C ASP A 202 -24.37 -2.70 33.87
N LEU A 203 -24.11 -3.74 34.66
CA LEU A 203 -24.32 -5.16 34.38
C LEU A 203 -25.78 -5.63 34.46
N GLU A 204 -26.75 -4.78 34.86
CA GLU A 204 -28.12 -5.19 35.13
C GLU A 204 -28.98 -5.57 33.90
N PRO A 205 -28.83 -5.01 32.69
CA PRO A 205 -29.60 -5.47 31.52
C PRO A 205 -29.09 -6.81 30.92
N LEU A 206 -27.99 -7.36 31.40
CA LEU A 206 -27.27 -8.44 30.71
C LEU A 206 -27.95 -9.80 30.82
N SER A 207 -28.61 -10.08 31.94
CA SER A 207 -29.29 -11.35 32.13
C SER A 207 -30.47 -11.54 31.17
N GLU A 208 -31.21 -10.47 30.86
CA GLU A 208 -32.32 -10.53 29.91
C GLU A 208 -31.84 -10.78 28.49
N ARG A 209 -30.71 -10.16 28.11
CA ARG A 209 -30.10 -10.38 26.78
C ARG A 209 -29.50 -11.79 26.62
N ALA A 210 -28.88 -12.33 27.68
CA ALA A 210 -28.37 -13.70 27.67
C ALA A 210 -29.53 -14.72 27.60
N ASP A 211 -30.62 -14.48 28.34
CA ASP A 211 -31.81 -15.31 28.27
C ASP A 211 -32.49 -15.24 26.88
N ALA A 212 -32.52 -14.06 26.26
CA ALA A 212 -33.04 -13.88 24.90
C ALA A 212 -32.18 -14.57 23.85
N LEU A 213 -30.84 -14.50 23.97
CA LEU A 213 -29.92 -15.24 23.10
C LEU A 213 -30.13 -16.76 23.26
N ALA A 214 -30.14 -17.25 24.50
CA ALA A 214 -30.34 -18.68 24.74
C ALA A 214 -31.69 -19.18 24.20
N ALA A 215 -32.76 -18.39 24.36
CA ALA A 215 -34.09 -18.70 23.83
C ALA A 215 -34.11 -18.69 22.30
N ALA A 216 -33.43 -17.71 21.65
CA ALA A 216 -33.32 -17.64 20.18
C ALA A 216 -32.54 -18.83 19.61
N LEU A 217 -31.44 -19.21 20.25
CA LEU A 217 -30.63 -20.37 19.83
C LEU A 217 -31.32 -21.70 20.10
N ALA A 218 -32.18 -21.81 21.11
CA ALA A 218 -32.99 -23.00 21.37
C ALA A 218 -34.21 -23.11 20.45
N ALA A 219 -34.60 -22.08 19.72
CA ALA A 219 -35.66 -22.13 18.73
C ALA A 219 -35.26 -22.98 17.52
N SER A 220 -36.23 -23.59 16.86
CA SER A 220 -35.96 -24.43 15.68
C SER A 220 -35.49 -23.61 14.48
N GLY A 221 -34.31 -23.91 13.97
CA GLY A 221 -33.72 -23.23 12.82
C GLY A 221 -32.20 -23.21 12.88
N PRO A 222 -31.51 -22.73 11.83
CA PRO A 222 -30.09 -22.49 11.89
C PRO A 222 -29.76 -21.45 12.99
N HIS A 223 -28.90 -21.80 13.92
CA HIS A 223 -28.54 -20.94 15.07
C HIS A 223 -27.96 -19.60 14.61
N ALA A 224 -27.21 -19.57 13.48
CA ALA A 224 -26.71 -18.35 12.88
C ALA A 224 -27.83 -17.35 12.50
N GLU A 225 -28.96 -17.84 11.95
CA GLU A 225 -30.13 -17.01 11.63
C GLU A 225 -30.81 -16.49 12.88
N ALA A 226 -30.96 -17.33 13.91
CA ALA A 226 -31.52 -16.93 15.18
C ALA A 226 -30.68 -15.84 15.86
N PHE A 227 -29.35 -15.96 15.80
CA PHE A 227 -28.42 -14.99 16.33
C PHE A 227 -28.54 -13.65 15.59
N ARG A 228 -28.48 -13.66 14.23
CA ARG A 228 -28.64 -12.45 13.41
C ARG A 228 -29.96 -11.75 13.62
N ALA A 229 -31.03 -12.52 13.84
CA ALA A 229 -32.36 -11.95 14.12
C ALA A 229 -32.44 -11.30 15.50
N THR A 230 -31.62 -11.72 16.46
CA THR A 230 -31.62 -11.19 17.84
C THR A 230 -30.72 -9.96 17.97
N PHE A 231 -29.64 -9.88 17.18
CA PHE A 231 -28.69 -8.76 17.24
C PHE A 231 -28.68 -7.98 15.94
N PRO A 232 -28.88 -6.65 16.02
CA PRO A 232 -28.91 -5.83 14.81
C PRO A 232 -27.55 -5.77 14.14
N PRO A 233 -27.51 -5.63 12.81
CA PRO A 233 -26.29 -5.37 12.08
C PRO A 233 -25.67 -4.02 12.49
N LEU A 234 -24.35 -3.89 12.31
CA LEU A 234 -23.60 -2.68 12.62
C LEU A 234 -23.23 -1.95 11.33
N ALA A 235 -23.12 -0.65 11.41
CA ALA A 235 -22.62 0.18 10.31
C ALA A 235 -21.15 0.59 10.58
N LEU A 236 -20.28 0.33 9.62
CA LEU A 236 -18.90 0.83 9.55
C LEU A 236 -18.78 1.77 8.35
N THR A 237 -18.37 3.01 8.60
CA THR A 237 -18.12 3.97 7.52
C THR A 237 -16.62 4.08 7.24
N LEU A 238 -16.21 3.82 5.99
CA LEU A 238 -14.89 4.15 5.49
C LEU A 238 -14.96 5.43 4.67
N LEU A 239 -14.21 6.45 5.07
CA LEU A 239 -13.96 7.66 4.29
C LEU A 239 -12.56 7.53 3.70
N HIS A 240 -12.48 7.52 2.37
CA HIS A 240 -11.25 7.11 1.72
C HIS A 240 -10.96 7.84 0.40
N HIS A 241 -9.74 7.69 -0.07
CA HIS A 241 -9.34 8.03 -1.46
C HIS A 241 -8.15 7.18 -1.92
N ALA A 242 -7.88 7.16 -3.23
CA ALA A 242 -6.81 6.37 -3.81
C ALA A 242 -5.40 6.95 -3.55
N GLY A 243 -5.30 8.24 -3.23
CA GLY A 243 -4.03 8.92 -2.90
C GLY A 243 -3.98 10.37 -3.35
N GLY A 244 -3.21 11.17 -2.63
CA GLY A 244 -3.01 12.60 -2.91
C GLY A 244 -2.09 12.87 -4.09
N ALA A 245 -1.10 12.00 -4.32
CA ALA A 245 -0.06 12.12 -5.36
C ALA A 245 0.60 13.52 -5.38
N SER A 246 0.86 14.09 -4.20
CA SER A 246 1.40 15.45 -4.02
C SER A 246 0.60 16.57 -4.72
N ALA A 247 -0.64 16.32 -5.13
CA ALA A 247 -1.52 17.32 -5.75
C ALA A 247 -2.25 18.15 -4.68
N LEU A 248 -1.48 18.89 -3.88
CA LEU A 248 -2.00 19.69 -2.76
C LEU A 248 -2.87 20.86 -3.24
N LEU A 249 -2.48 21.48 -4.35
CA LEU A 249 -3.22 22.52 -5.07
C LEU A 249 -3.67 21.99 -6.42
N ASP A 250 -4.77 22.48 -6.95
CA ASP A 250 -5.19 22.26 -8.33
C ASP A 250 -4.97 23.51 -9.21
N ALA A 251 -5.32 23.39 -10.49
CA ALA A 251 -5.18 24.51 -11.44
C ALA A 251 -6.08 25.69 -11.06
N GLY A 252 -7.24 25.47 -10.47
CA GLY A 252 -8.15 26.51 -10.02
C GLY A 252 -7.68 27.25 -8.77
N ASP A 253 -6.81 26.62 -7.95
CA ASP A 253 -6.16 27.28 -6.81
C ASP A 253 -5.08 28.28 -7.28
N LEU A 254 -4.53 28.06 -8.48
CA LEU A 254 -3.47 28.88 -9.07
C LEU A 254 -4.02 29.91 -10.09
N SER A 255 -5.26 29.74 -10.58
CA SER A 255 -5.91 30.59 -11.57
C SER A 255 -7.41 30.70 -11.35
N SER A 256 -7.92 31.92 -11.13
CA SER A 256 -9.36 32.16 -10.95
C SER A 256 -10.20 31.93 -12.22
N ASP A 257 -9.56 31.70 -13.37
CA ASP A 257 -10.25 31.48 -14.65
C ASP A 257 -10.60 29.99 -14.86
N LEU A 258 -10.07 29.10 -14.02
CA LEU A 258 -10.30 27.67 -14.08
C LEU A 258 -11.26 27.20 -12.98
N GLN A 259 -12.11 26.22 -13.30
CA GLN A 259 -12.96 25.55 -12.30
C GLN A 259 -12.05 24.78 -11.33
N PRO A 260 -12.07 25.08 -10.02
CA PRO A 260 -11.32 24.33 -9.06
C PRO A 260 -11.81 22.87 -8.97
N VAL A 261 -10.90 21.90 -9.15
CA VAL A 261 -11.19 20.46 -9.11
C VAL A 261 -10.18 19.77 -8.21
N GLY A 262 -10.65 19.15 -7.13
CA GLY A 262 -9.77 18.54 -6.13
C GLY A 262 -9.17 19.58 -5.18
N GLY A 263 -7.90 19.42 -4.85
CA GLY A 263 -7.19 20.23 -3.86
C GLY A 263 -7.46 19.77 -2.43
N ILE A 264 -6.36 19.58 -1.66
CA ILE A 264 -6.45 19.00 -0.30
C ILE A 264 -7.27 19.87 0.65
N GLY A 265 -7.27 21.20 0.50
CA GLY A 265 -8.03 22.11 1.35
C GLY A 265 -9.53 21.89 1.25
N ARG A 266 -10.09 21.73 0.04
CA ARG A 266 -11.50 21.40 -0.19
C ARG A 266 -11.81 19.97 0.23
N PHE A 267 -10.89 19.05 -0.01
CA PHE A 267 -11.03 17.66 0.42
C PHE A 267 -11.20 17.56 1.95
N VAL A 268 -10.39 18.27 2.74
CA VAL A 268 -10.49 18.29 4.21
C VAL A 268 -11.83 18.85 4.67
N THR A 269 -12.35 19.91 4.05
CA THR A 269 -13.68 20.45 4.36
C THR A 269 -14.79 19.42 4.09
N ALA A 270 -14.77 18.77 2.92
CA ALA A 270 -15.73 17.73 2.55
C ALA A 270 -15.63 16.52 3.49
N LEU A 271 -14.41 16.11 3.85
CA LEU A 271 -14.14 15.00 4.75
C LEU A 271 -14.74 15.27 6.15
N ARG A 272 -14.48 16.44 6.73
CA ARG A 272 -15.05 16.80 8.05
C ARG A 272 -16.58 16.82 8.03
N ALA A 273 -17.18 17.30 6.94
CA ALA A 273 -18.63 17.25 6.77
C ALA A 273 -19.15 15.80 6.68
N ALA A 274 -18.43 14.93 5.94
CA ALA A 274 -18.78 13.52 5.83
C ALA A 274 -18.62 12.77 7.16
N GLN A 275 -17.53 13.04 7.93
CA GLN A 275 -17.34 12.49 9.28
C GLN A 275 -18.47 12.88 10.22
N ALA A 276 -18.86 14.15 10.23
CA ALA A 276 -19.97 14.64 11.07
C ALA A 276 -21.34 14.05 10.70
N ALA A 277 -21.54 13.66 9.45
CA ALA A 277 -22.78 13.08 8.94
C ALA A 277 -22.82 11.54 8.97
N ALA A 278 -21.69 10.88 9.23
CA ALA A 278 -21.60 9.43 9.18
C ALA A 278 -22.30 8.79 10.37
N PRO A 279 -23.10 7.74 10.16
CA PRO A 279 -23.63 6.93 11.25
C PRO A 279 -22.57 5.98 11.77
N GLY A 280 -22.52 5.78 13.09
CA GLY A 280 -21.65 4.77 13.71
C GLY A 280 -20.15 5.12 13.67
N ALA A 281 -19.31 4.11 13.65
CA ALA A 281 -17.86 4.28 13.63
C ALA A 281 -17.36 4.68 12.24
N VAL A 282 -16.35 5.56 12.23
CA VAL A 282 -15.73 6.07 11.01
C VAL A 282 -14.24 5.75 11.02
N LEU A 283 -13.72 5.23 9.92
CA LEU A 283 -12.31 5.15 9.63
C LEU A 283 -11.98 6.06 8.44
N THR A 284 -10.99 6.90 8.61
CA THR A 284 -10.46 7.80 7.57
C THR A 284 -9.15 7.23 7.03
N VAL A 285 -9.14 6.83 5.77
CA VAL A 285 -8.08 5.99 5.23
C VAL A 285 -7.59 6.50 3.87
N SER A 286 -6.28 6.49 3.67
CA SER A 286 -5.74 6.52 2.32
C SER A 286 -5.27 5.13 1.89
N ALA A 287 -5.58 4.74 0.67
CA ALA A 287 -5.13 3.46 0.12
C ALA A 287 -3.61 3.41 -0.11
N GLY A 288 -2.94 4.56 -0.26
CA GLY A 288 -1.53 4.75 -0.59
C GLY A 288 -1.35 5.89 -1.58
N ASN A 289 -0.22 5.93 -2.29
CA ASN A 289 0.07 6.92 -3.34
C ASN A 289 -0.05 8.37 -2.85
N GLN A 290 0.48 8.66 -1.64
CA GLN A 290 0.42 10.00 -1.05
C GLN A 290 1.35 10.97 -1.76
N ILE A 291 2.55 10.51 -2.07
CA ILE A 291 3.58 11.31 -2.72
C ILE A 291 3.81 10.84 -4.16
N ALA A 292 3.99 11.81 -5.05
CA ALA A 292 4.36 11.54 -6.44
C ALA A 292 5.18 12.72 -6.98
N PRO A 293 6.02 12.48 -8.02
CA PRO A 293 6.75 13.57 -8.68
C PRO A 293 5.81 14.67 -9.17
N GLY A 294 6.11 15.94 -8.85
CA GLY A 294 5.31 17.08 -9.22
C GLY A 294 5.87 18.38 -8.66
N LYS A 295 5.27 19.53 -9.00
CA LYS A 295 5.74 20.86 -8.59
C LYS A 295 5.74 21.01 -7.06
N ALA A 296 4.68 20.58 -6.37
CA ALA A 296 4.57 20.69 -4.91
C ALA A 296 5.64 19.85 -4.19
N LEU A 297 5.85 18.60 -4.60
CA LEU A 297 6.92 17.76 -4.05
C LEU A 297 8.30 18.35 -4.34
N ALA A 298 8.53 18.89 -5.54
CA ALA A 298 9.82 19.49 -5.89
C ALA A 298 10.16 20.68 -4.98
N VAL A 299 9.19 21.54 -4.69
CA VAL A 299 9.35 22.65 -3.74
C VAL A 299 9.61 22.13 -2.33
N SER A 300 8.85 21.12 -1.88
CA SER A 300 9.02 20.48 -0.58
C SER A 300 10.42 19.89 -0.37
N LEU A 301 11.11 19.50 -1.45
CA LEU A 301 12.46 18.92 -1.41
C LEU A 301 13.59 19.97 -1.54
N GLU A 302 13.29 21.24 -1.73
CA GLU A 302 14.30 22.31 -1.75
C GLU A 302 14.98 22.44 -0.37
N THR A 303 16.25 22.78 -0.36
CA THR A 303 17.03 22.93 0.88
C THR A 303 16.46 24.04 1.76
N GLY A 304 16.01 23.66 2.95
CA GLY A 304 15.44 24.59 3.93
C GLY A 304 13.96 24.91 3.70
N ALA A 305 13.32 24.31 2.70
CA ALA A 305 11.88 24.37 2.51
C ALA A 305 11.14 23.53 3.56
N GLU A 306 9.85 23.79 3.74
CA GLU A 306 8.97 22.94 4.51
C GLU A 306 8.54 21.74 3.69
N PHE A 307 8.33 20.58 4.34
CA PHE A 307 7.76 19.42 3.66
C PHE A 307 6.24 19.56 3.61
N TYR A 308 5.75 20.29 2.61
CA TYR A 308 4.33 20.66 2.47
C TYR A 308 3.40 19.45 2.41
N ASP A 309 3.82 18.36 1.77
CA ASP A 309 3.05 17.11 1.72
C ASP A 309 2.76 16.56 3.12
N VAL A 310 3.75 16.53 4.00
CA VAL A 310 3.57 16.11 5.40
C VAL A 310 2.59 17.03 6.12
N ARG A 311 2.83 18.35 6.10
CA ARG A 311 1.99 19.32 6.81
C ARG A 311 0.54 19.31 6.36
N ALA A 312 0.32 19.10 5.07
CA ALA A 312 -1.02 19.06 4.51
C ALA A 312 -1.74 17.75 4.86
N VAL A 313 -1.04 16.61 4.74
CA VAL A 313 -1.58 15.27 5.05
C VAL A 313 -1.93 15.12 6.54
N GLU A 314 -1.15 15.71 7.45
CA GLU A 314 -1.49 15.74 8.88
C GLU A 314 -2.84 16.41 9.17
N GLN A 315 -3.26 17.39 8.37
CA GLN A 315 -4.55 18.08 8.54
C GLN A 315 -5.76 17.23 8.11
N VAL A 316 -5.54 16.16 7.36
CA VAL A 316 -6.60 15.23 6.95
C VAL A 316 -7.07 14.40 8.15
N GLY A 317 -6.15 13.99 9.03
CA GLY A 317 -6.46 13.17 10.19
C GLY A 317 -6.79 11.73 9.81
N TYR A 318 -5.88 11.08 9.07
CA TYR A 318 -6.03 9.64 8.78
C TYR A 318 -5.83 8.79 10.03
N ASP A 319 -6.58 7.71 10.13
CA ASP A 319 -6.33 6.65 11.13
C ASP A 319 -5.10 5.81 10.74
N PHE A 320 -4.91 5.58 9.44
CA PHE A 320 -3.74 4.92 8.85
C PHE A 320 -3.67 5.17 7.34
N ILE A 321 -2.50 4.92 6.76
CA ILE A 321 -2.26 5.06 5.32
C ILE A 321 -1.68 3.77 4.73
N GLY A 322 -2.07 3.43 3.49
CA GLY A 322 -1.40 2.40 2.70
C GLY A 322 -0.07 2.87 2.13
N VAL A 323 0.69 1.94 1.59
CA VAL A 323 1.85 2.21 0.73
C VAL A 323 1.48 1.80 -0.67
N GLY A 324 1.50 2.75 -1.61
CA GLY A 324 1.23 2.48 -3.02
C GLY A 324 2.48 2.50 -3.88
N SER A 325 2.33 2.15 -5.15
CA SER A 325 3.43 2.06 -6.12
C SER A 325 4.09 3.42 -6.38
N ARG A 326 3.31 4.52 -6.38
CA ARG A 326 3.84 5.87 -6.60
C ARG A 326 4.68 6.37 -5.43
N ASP A 327 4.37 5.98 -4.20
CA ASP A 327 5.16 6.34 -3.02
C ASP A 327 6.60 5.84 -3.11
N LEU A 328 6.84 4.81 -3.92
CA LEU A 328 8.14 4.19 -4.17
C LEU A 328 8.78 4.61 -5.50
N SER A 329 8.10 5.42 -6.30
CA SER A 329 8.51 5.75 -7.68
C SER A 329 9.87 6.44 -7.76
N LEU A 330 10.22 7.30 -6.80
CA LEU A 330 11.52 7.98 -6.74
C LEU A 330 12.53 7.21 -5.89
N SER A 331 12.22 6.97 -4.61
CA SER A 331 13.08 6.15 -3.75
C SER A 331 12.36 5.70 -2.47
N PRO A 332 12.74 4.54 -1.89
CA PRO A 332 12.27 4.13 -0.58
C PRO A 332 12.60 5.14 0.55
N SER A 333 13.76 5.82 0.44
CA SER A 333 14.19 6.80 1.43
C SER A 333 13.31 8.05 1.43
N LEU A 334 12.77 8.47 0.29
CA LEU A 334 11.83 9.59 0.23
C LEU A 334 10.53 9.28 0.94
N PHE A 335 9.94 8.10 0.69
CA PHE A 335 8.77 7.64 1.44
C PHE A 335 9.08 7.56 2.95
N SER A 336 10.27 7.07 3.31
CA SER A 336 10.68 7.02 4.72
C SER A 336 10.77 8.41 5.33
N ALA A 337 11.30 9.40 4.61
CA ALA A 337 11.33 10.78 5.08
C ALA A 337 9.91 11.35 5.27
N PHE A 338 9.00 11.08 4.34
CA PHE A 338 7.59 11.43 4.47
C PHE A 338 6.97 10.81 5.73
N ALA A 339 7.02 9.47 5.86
CA ALA A 339 6.38 8.74 6.95
C ALA A 339 6.98 9.05 8.34
N LEU A 340 8.29 9.33 8.44
CA LEU A 340 8.94 9.72 9.70
C LEU A 340 8.52 11.11 10.19
N ASN A 341 8.16 12.00 9.27
CA ASN A 341 7.73 13.34 9.62
C ASN A 341 6.22 13.49 9.85
N LEU A 342 5.40 12.47 9.53
CA LEU A 342 3.98 12.45 9.91
C LEU A 342 3.80 12.30 11.42
N ASP A 343 2.60 12.61 11.93
CA ASP A 343 2.21 12.32 13.31
C ASP A 343 2.43 10.81 13.63
N PRO A 344 3.09 10.47 14.77
CA PRO A 344 3.33 9.08 15.15
C PRO A 344 2.09 8.22 15.30
N THR A 345 0.94 8.81 15.48
CA THR A 345 -0.34 8.08 15.61
C THR A 345 -0.93 7.62 14.27
N VAL A 346 -0.34 8.04 13.14
CA VAL A 346 -0.77 7.68 11.78
C VAL A 346 0.25 6.70 11.17
N PRO A 347 0.12 5.38 11.40
CA PRO A 347 1.04 4.41 10.82
C PRO A 347 0.76 4.19 9.32
N ALA A 348 1.83 3.96 8.57
CA ALA A 348 1.72 3.33 7.26
C ALA A 348 1.58 1.82 7.40
N VAL A 349 0.85 1.17 6.49
CA VAL A 349 0.62 -0.28 6.51
C VAL A 349 1.11 -0.90 5.21
N ASN A 350 2.03 -1.88 5.32
CA ASN A 350 2.38 -2.77 4.21
C ASN A 350 2.86 -4.12 4.75
N SER A 351 2.17 -5.19 4.37
CA SER A 351 2.32 -6.54 4.92
C SER A 351 3.35 -7.40 4.19
N VAL A 352 3.72 -7.04 2.97
CA VAL A 352 4.39 -7.94 2.03
C VAL A 352 5.81 -7.53 1.65
N ILE A 353 6.18 -6.24 1.76
CA ILE A 353 7.51 -5.76 1.40
C ILE A 353 8.55 -6.23 2.43
N ASP A 354 9.55 -6.97 1.99
CA ASP A 354 10.73 -7.28 2.81
C ASP A 354 11.75 -6.12 2.72
N ALA A 355 11.94 -5.44 3.83
CA ALA A 355 12.85 -4.31 4.00
C ALA A 355 14.11 -4.66 4.80
N THR A 356 14.50 -5.95 4.88
CA THR A 356 15.64 -6.41 5.68
C THR A 356 16.94 -5.67 5.35
N PHE A 357 17.11 -5.21 4.12
CA PHE A 357 18.32 -4.52 3.66
C PHE A 357 18.13 -3.00 3.49
N GLU A 358 16.93 -2.46 3.73
CA GLU A 358 16.63 -1.03 3.65
C GLU A 358 16.57 -0.38 5.04
N GLN A 359 17.65 0.28 5.44
CA GLN A 359 17.78 0.83 6.80
C GLN A 359 16.71 1.87 7.14
N SER A 360 16.33 2.69 6.18
CA SER A 360 15.30 3.72 6.42
C SER A 360 13.94 3.10 6.74
N TRP A 361 13.60 1.99 6.10
CA TRP A 361 12.37 1.22 6.36
C TRP A 361 12.43 0.39 7.65
N GLN A 362 13.62 -0.13 7.99
CA GLN A 362 13.81 -0.77 9.30
C GLN A 362 13.58 0.23 10.43
N ARG A 363 14.03 1.47 10.24
CA ARG A 363 13.76 2.54 11.18
C ARG A 363 12.27 2.83 11.32
N LEU A 364 11.52 2.94 10.19
CA LEU A 364 10.06 3.10 10.22
C LEU A 364 9.37 2.01 11.06
N ARG A 365 9.78 0.76 10.87
CA ARG A 365 9.23 -0.37 11.64
C ARG A 365 9.57 -0.31 13.12
N SER A 366 10.83 0.01 13.46
CA SER A 366 11.27 0.09 14.86
C SER A 366 10.64 1.26 15.62
N GLU A 367 10.23 2.34 14.91
CA GLU A 367 9.55 3.49 15.48
C GLU A 367 8.02 3.39 15.40
N GLY A 368 7.48 2.24 14.96
CA GLY A 368 6.03 2.02 14.82
C GLY A 368 5.35 2.80 13.70
N ARG A 369 6.15 3.39 12.77
CA ARG A 369 5.63 4.19 11.64
C ARG A 369 5.21 3.34 10.44
N LEU A 370 5.63 2.10 10.38
CA LEU A 370 5.25 1.14 9.34
C LEU A 370 4.90 -0.20 9.99
N ALA A 371 3.63 -0.58 9.90
CA ALA A 371 3.10 -1.83 10.40
C ALA A 371 3.07 -2.90 9.29
N ASN A 372 3.40 -4.16 9.65
CA ASN A 372 3.18 -5.32 8.77
C ASN A 372 1.72 -5.80 8.81
N ALA A 373 1.02 -5.52 9.89
CA ALA A 373 -0.39 -5.71 10.11
C ALA A 373 -0.79 -4.75 11.22
N LEU A 374 -1.92 -4.08 11.06
CA LEU A 374 -2.45 -3.17 12.07
C LEU A 374 -3.78 -3.73 12.57
N LEU A 375 -3.87 -3.98 13.87
CA LEU A 375 -5.14 -4.27 14.54
C LEU A 375 -5.66 -2.98 15.16
N THR A 376 -6.81 -2.53 14.69
CA THR A 376 -7.53 -1.36 15.22
C THR A 376 -8.95 -1.74 15.63
N ARG A 377 -9.73 -0.77 16.11
CA ARG A 377 -11.13 -0.96 16.50
C ARG A 377 -12.01 0.01 15.77
N ALA A 378 -13.13 -0.49 15.26
CA ALA A 378 -14.18 0.33 14.69
C ALA A 378 -15.54 -0.35 14.95
N ALA A 379 -16.56 0.41 15.31
CA ALA A 379 -17.90 -0.11 15.63
C ALA A 379 -17.90 -1.23 16.70
N GLY A 380 -16.98 -1.19 17.67
CA GLY A 380 -16.83 -2.25 18.66
C GLY A 380 -16.13 -3.52 18.13
N ARG A 381 -15.78 -3.57 16.85
CA ARG A 381 -15.11 -4.72 16.21
C ARG A 381 -13.61 -4.51 16.13
N ARG A 382 -12.85 -5.60 16.13
CA ARG A 382 -11.44 -5.58 15.74
C ARG A 382 -11.33 -5.66 14.25
N VAL A 383 -10.66 -4.66 13.70
CA VAL A 383 -10.39 -4.54 12.28
C VAL A 383 -8.92 -4.84 12.04
N LEU A 384 -8.65 -5.90 11.28
CA LEU A 384 -7.32 -6.14 10.74
C LEU A 384 -7.13 -5.30 9.49
N VAL A 385 -6.06 -4.52 9.44
CA VAL A 385 -5.64 -3.77 8.27
C VAL A 385 -4.35 -4.36 7.73
N LEU A 386 -4.37 -4.75 6.46
CA LEU A 386 -3.23 -5.26 5.72
C LEU A 386 -2.94 -4.35 4.52
N GLY A 387 -1.71 -4.40 4.02
CA GLY A 387 -1.31 -3.67 2.81
C GLY A 387 -0.55 -4.56 1.83
N ALA A 388 -0.89 -4.49 0.55
CA ALA A 388 -0.25 -5.26 -0.50
C ALA A 388 -0.01 -4.42 -1.76
N VAL A 389 1.17 -4.57 -2.35
CA VAL A 389 1.57 -3.94 -3.61
C VAL A 389 1.91 -5.00 -4.66
N ASP A 390 1.94 -4.60 -5.93
CA ASP A 390 2.28 -5.48 -7.06
C ASP A 390 3.63 -6.20 -6.82
N PRO A 391 3.67 -7.53 -6.90
CA PRO A 391 4.90 -8.31 -6.82
C PRO A 391 6.01 -7.90 -7.81
N ASN A 392 5.62 -7.31 -8.93
CA ASN A 392 6.56 -6.86 -9.96
C ASN A 392 7.00 -5.40 -9.80
N LEU A 393 6.73 -4.79 -8.65
CA LEU A 393 7.07 -3.38 -8.42
C LEU A 393 8.59 -3.13 -8.42
N ASP A 394 9.43 -4.13 -8.13
CA ASP A 394 10.88 -4.07 -8.27
C ASP A 394 11.34 -3.76 -9.71
N ARG A 395 10.51 -4.09 -10.71
CA ARG A 395 10.74 -3.78 -12.12
C ARG A 395 10.31 -2.37 -12.52
N ARG A 396 9.67 -1.63 -11.63
CA ARG A 396 9.11 -0.29 -11.90
C ARG A 396 9.69 0.80 -11.03
N THR A 397 10.52 0.44 -10.04
CA THR A 397 11.05 1.37 -9.05
C THR A 397 12.52 1.07 -8.74
N ALA A 398 13.26 2.08 -8.29
CA ALA A 398 14.66 1.94 -7.88
C ALA A 398 14.79 1.33 -6.47
N THR A 399 14.17 0.17 -6.23
CA THR A 399 13.96 -0.40 -4.90
C THR A 399 14.88 -1.57 -4.56
N ARG A 400 16.12 -1.57 -4.97
CA ARG A 400 17.05 -2.70 -4.81
C ARG A 400 17.18 -3.29 -3.40
N GLN A 401 16.99 -2.48 -2.39
CA GLN A 401 17.09 -2.89 -0.98
C GLN A 401 15.75 -3.37 -0.42
N LEU A 402 14.63 -3.11 -1.12
CA LEU A 402 13.34 -3.71 -0.87
C LEU A 402 13.19 -4.96 -1.74
N ARG A 403 12.54 -5.97 -1.20
CA ARG A 403 12.22 -7.20 -1.93
C ARG A 403 10.72 -7.42 -1.91
N PHE A 404 10.20 -7.86 -3.03
CA PHE A 404 8.79 -8.14 -3.24
C PHE A 404 8.62 -9.65 -3.39
N PRO A 405 7.65 -10.27 -2.70
CA PRO A 405 7.36 -11.69 -2.87
C PRO A 405 6.78 -11.94 -4.28
N ASP A 406 6.88 -13.15 -4.77
CA ASP A 406 6.07 -13.55 -5.92
C ASP A 406 4.59 -13.68 -5.51
N GLN A 407 3.69 -13.89 -6.48
CA GLN A 407 2.24 -13.91 -6.24
C GLN A 407 1.83 -14.98 -5.22
N ASP A 408 2.41 -16.17 -5.28
CA ASP A 408 2.08 -17.27 -4.36
C ASP A 408 2.54 -16.95 -2.94
N ALA A 409 3.74 -16.42 -2.78
CA ALA A 409 4.27 -16.01 -1.48
C ALA A 409 3.52 -14.80 -0.91
N LEU A 410 3.05 -13.89 -1.77
CA LEU A 410 2.19 -12.76 -1.38
C LEU A 410 0.89 -13.26 -0.77
N VAL A 411 0.16 -14.14 -1.48
CA VAL A 411 -1.09 -14.73 -1.00
C VAL A 411 -0.86 -15.49 0.30
N ALA A 412 0.17 -16.34 0.37
CA ALA A 412 0.48 -17.10 1.58
C ALA A 412 0.80 -16.19 2.79
N THR A 413 1.52 -15.09 2.57
CA THR A 413 1.86 -14.12 3.63
C THR A 413 0.61 -13.42 4.16
N LEU A 414 -0.27 -12.95 3.28
CA LEU A 414 -1.51 -12.28 3.67
C LEU A 414 -2.46 -13.25 4.39
N GLN A 415 -2.64 -14.48 3.87
CA GLN A 415 -3.50 -15.47 4.52
C GLN A 415 -3.01 -15.83 5.92
N ALA A 416 -1.71 -16.02 6.10
CA ALA A 416 -1.14 -16.29 7.42
C ALA A 416 -1.43 -15.14 8.42
N ARG A 417 -1.40 -13.87 7.95
CA ARG A 417 -1.76 -12.72 8.80
C ARG A 417 -3.25 -12.69 9.15
N ILE A 418 -4.11 -13.03 8.19
CA ILE A 418 -5.55 -13.12 8.43
C ILE A 418 -5.84 -14.20 9.47
N ASP A 419 -5.24 -15.38 9.32
CA ASP A 419 -5.43 -16.50 10.23
C ASP A 419 -4.92 -16.18 11.65
N GLU A 420 -3.75 -15.54 11.77
CA GLU A 420 -3.18 -15.07 13.04
C GLU A 420 -4.11 -14.03 13.71
N ALA A 421 -4.62 -13.08 12.95
CA ALA A 421 -5.50 -12.04 13.47
C ALA A 421 -6.90 -12.58 13.84
N ALA A 422 -7.40 -13.57 13.12
CA ALA A 422 -8.63 -14.26 13.48
C ALA A 422 -8.49 -14.95 14.86
N LEU A 423 -7.34 -15.59 15.13
CA LEU A 423 -7.03 -16.13 16.47
C LEU A 423 -6.95 -15.01 17.52
N ALA A 424 -6.51 -13.80 17.13
CA ALA A 424 -6.54 -12.63 18.01
C ALA A 424 -7.93 -11.96 18.11
N GLY A 425 -8.97 -12.49 17.40
CA GLY A 425 -10.37 -12.04 17.45
C GLY A 425 -10.66 -10.90 16.49
N ALA A 426 -9.89 -10.72 15.42
CA ALA A 426 -10.27 -9.84 14.34
C ALA A 426 -11.48 -10.45 13.59
N SER A 427 -12.50 -9.63 13.38
CA SER A 427 -13.73 -10.04 12.69
C SER A 427 -13.97 -9.28 11.39
N VAL A 428 -13.19 -8.24 11.13
CA VAL A 428 -13.24 -7.46 9.88
C VAL A 428 -11.84 -7.35 9.32
N VAL A 429 -11.68 -7.62 8.04
CA VAL A 429 -10.39 -7.51 7.33
C VAL A 429 -10.49 -6.47 6.22
N LEU A 430 -9.72 -5.40 6.37
CA LEU A 430 -9.53 -4.36 5.37
C LEU A 430 -8.16 -4.55 4.71
N LEU A 431 -8.13 -4.78 3.40
CA LEU A 431 -6.90 -4.89 2.61
C LEU A 431 -6.70 -3.65 1.73
N LEU A 432 -5.66 -2.88 2.04
CA LEU A 432 -5.17 -1.77 1.21
C LEU A 432 -4.34 -2.37 0.07
N VAL A 433 -4.74 -2.13 -1.18
CA VAL A 433 -4.18 -2.88 -2.31
C VAL A 433 -3.79 -1.97 -3.48
N ASP A 434 -2.64 -2.27 -4.11
CA ASP A 434 -2.17 -1.64 -5.35
C ASP A 434 -1.46 -2.69 -6.22
N GLN A 435 -2.25 -3.48 -6.98
CA GLN A 435 -1.73 -4.49 -7.92
C GLN A 435 -1.65 -3.94 -9.36
N GLY A 436 -1.84 -2.62 -9.52
CA GLY A 436 -1.75 -1.91 -10.80
C GLY A 436 -3.01 -1.93 -11.65
N SER A 437 -4.05 -2.67 -11.29
CA SER A 437 -5.38 -2.61 -11.90
C SER A 437 -6.46 -3.10 -10.94
N LEU A 438 -7.71 -2.61 -11.10
CA LEU A 438 -8.85 -3.07 -10.28
C LEU A 438 -9.14 -4.56 -10.45
N GLU A 439 -8.91 -5.10 -11.64
CA GLU A 439 -9.06 -6.54 -11.91
C GLU A 439 -8.06 -7.37 -11.11
N ALA A 440 -6.79 -6.96 -11.08
CA ALA A 440 -5.75 -7.62 -10.31
C ALA A 440 -5.99 -7.48 -8.79
N ASP A 441 -6.46 -6.30 -8.33
CA ASP A 441 -6.83 -6.08 -6.94
C ASP A 441 -7.96 -7.02 -6.49
N LEU A 442 -9.01 -7.14 -7.30
CA LEU A 442 -10.14 -8.05 -7.03
C LEU A 442 -9.71 -9.52 -7.08
N ALA A 443 -8.84 -9.89 -8.02
CA ALA A 443 -8.30 -11.25 -8.14
C ALA A 443 -7.46 -11.63 -6.90
N LEU A 444 -6.69 -10.70 -6.34
CA LEU A 444 -5.98 -10.92 -5.09
C LEU A 444 -6.97 -11.18 -3.94
N GLY A 445 -8.00 -10.34 -3.79
CA GLY A 445 -9.03 -10.55 -2.77
C GLY A 445 -9.72 -11.91 -2.89
N ALA A 446 -10.07 -12.31 -4.11
CA ALA A 446 -10.70 -13.61 -4.39
C ALA A 446 -9.78 -14.83 -4.12
N SER A 447 -8.47 -14.62 -3.99
CA SER A 447 -7.50 -15.68 -3.65
C SER A 447 -7.28 -15.86 -2.14
N LEU A 448 -7.86 -14.98 -1.31
CA LEU A 448 -7.74 -14.97 0.15
C LEU A 448 -9.08 -15.35 0.78
N SER A 449 -9.06 -15.95 1.96
CA SER A 449 -10.25 -16.22 2.76
C SER A 449 -10.36 -15.26 3.94
N GLY A 450 -11.54 -14.69 4.17
CA GLY A 450 -11.82 -13.81 5.29
C GLY A 450 -11.51 -12.34 5.03
N VAL A 451 -11.44 -11.89 3.77
CA VAL A 451 -11.31 -10.47 3.40
C VAL A 451 -12.69 -9.88 3.15
N ASP A 452 -13.05 -8.79 3.85
CA ASP A 452 -14.34 -8.13 3.71
C ASP A 452 -14.30 -6.96 2.73
N VAL A 453 -13.25 -6.13 2.81
CA VAL A 453 -13.14 -4.90 2.00
C VAL A 453 -11.74 -4.77 1.41
N LEU A 454 -11.69 -4.54 0.10
CA LEU A 454 -10.51 -4.09 -0.64
C LEU A 454 -10.59 -2.59 -0.85
N LEU A 455 -9.61 -1.86 -0.37
CA LEU A 455 -9.44 -0.44 -0.68
C LEU A 455 -8.27 -0.28 -1.66
N SER A 456 -8.61 0.02 -2.92
CA SER A 456 -7.62 0.12 -3.99
C SER A 456 -6.96 1.49 -4.05
N ALA A 457 -5.63 1.50 -4.18
CA ALA A 457 -4.84 2.68 -4.51
C ALA A 457 -4.70 2.90 -6.02
N THR A 458 -5.19 1.98 -6.85
CA THR A 458 -5.27 2.18 -8.30
C THR A 458 -6.17 3.38 -8.59
N PRO A 459 -5.69 4.42 -9.30
CA PRO A 459 -6.46 5.65 -9.53
C PRO A 459 -7.54 5.45 -10.59
N ALA A 460 -8.57 4.66 -10.27
CA ALA A 460 -9.69 4.34 -11.13
C ALA A 460 -11.01 4.68 -10.41
N LEU A 461 -11.87 5.42 -11.07
CA LEU A 461 -13.13 5.87 -10.49
C LEU A 461 -14.18 4.78 -10.60
N LEU A 462 -14.61 4.26 -9.45
CA LEU A 462 -15.85 3.48 -9.34
C LEU A 462 -16.99 4.43 -8.99
N ALA A 463 -18.13 4.29 -9.67
CA ALA A 463 -19.31 5.12 -9.42
C ALA A 463 -20.59 4.41 -9.83
N SER A 464 -21.71 4.80 -9.22
CA SER A 464 -23.06 4.38 -9.60
C SER A 464 -23.67 5.37 -10.58
N GLU A 465 -24.74 5.00 -11.27
CA GLU A 465 -25.40 5.85 -12.30
C GLU A 465 -25.87 7.21 -11.78
N ASN A 466 -26.15 7.32 -10.48
CA ASN A 466 -26.66 8.54 -9.87
C ASN A 466 -25.56 9.42 -9.25
N ASP A 467 -24.30 8.99 -9.25
CA ASP A 467 -23.20 9.76 -8.67
C ASP A 467 -22.84 10.94 -9.57
N LEU A 468 -22.61 12.09 -8.96
CA LEU A 468 -22.14 13.28 -9.67
C LEU A 468 -20.64 13.18 -9.94
N LEU A 469 -20.28 13.29 -11.22
CA LEU A 469 -18.87 13.19 -11.63
C LEU A 469 -18.25 14.57 -11.92
N VAL A 470 -16.94 14.63 -11.81
CA VAL A 470 -16.14 15.73 -12.36
C VAL A 470 -16.27 15.67 -13.90
N PRO A 471 -16.57 16.79 -14.57
CA PRO A 471 -16.70 16.79 -16.02
C PRO A 471 -15.47 16.20 -16.74
N GLY A 472 -15.71 15.26 -17.63
CA GLY A 472 -14.67 14.57 -18.39
C GLY A 472 -14.11 13.30 -17.75
N ASP A 473 -14.50 12.97 -16.53
CA ASP A 473 -14.08 11.71 -15.91
C ASP A 473 -14.87 10.52 -16.45
N THR A 474 -14.19 9.37 -16.49
CA THR A 474 -14.76 8.09 -16.94
C THR A 474 -14.87 7.13 -15.77
N VAL A 475 -15.97 6.38 -15.72
CA VAL A 475 -16.24 5.36 -14.69
C VAL A 475 -15.64 4.03 -15.13
N ALA A 476 -14.86 3.41 -14.25
CA ALA A 476 -14.24 2.10 -14.48
C ALA A 476 -15.16 0.92 -14.08
N GLY A 477 -16.15 1.16 -13.22
CA GLY A 477 -17.07 0.14 -12.76
C GLY A 477 -18.02 0.65 -11.68
N PRO A 478 -18.93 -0.20 -11.16
CA PRO A 478 -19.88 0.17 -10.11
C PRO A 478 -19.19 0.40 -8.76
N TYR A 479 -19.72 1.27 -7.92
CA TYR A 479 -19.26 1.49 -6.56
C TYR A 479 -20.26 0.95 -5.52
N PRO A 480 -19.87 0.07 -4.60
CA PRO A 480 -18.66 -0.76 -4.68
C PRO A 480 -18.75 -1.82 -5.78
N THR A 481 -17.61 -2.34 -6.22
CA THR A 481 -17.59 -3.56 -7.03
C THR A 481 -17.63 -4.76 -6.10
N LEU A 482 -18.66 -5.60 -6.24
CA LEU A 482 -18.82 -6.78 -5.39
C LEU A 482 -18.17 -8.02 -6.00
N GLY A 483 -17.56 -8.83 -5.13
CA GLY A 483 -16.96 -10.11 -5.44
C GLY A 483 -17.19 -11.12 -4.32
N THR A 484 -16.46 -12.21 -4.35
CA THR A 484 -16.39 -13.19 -3.27
C THR A 484 -14.94 -13.51 -2.97
N ASP A 485 -14.64 -13.77 -1.71
CA ASP A 485 -13.36 -14.27 -1.26
C ASP A 485 -13.18 -15.77 -1.62
N ALA A 486 -12.03 -16.36 -1.28
CA ALA A 486 -11.75 -17.76 -1.57
C ALA A 486 -12.66 -18.76 -0.83
N ALA A 487 -13.28 -18.35 0.27
CA ALA A 487 -14.28 -19.13 1.01
C ALA A 487 -15.71 -18.95 0.47
N GLY A 488 -15.91 -18.05 -0.50
CA GLY A 488 -17.21 -17.71 -1.06
C GLY A 488 -17.99 -16.66 -0.25
N ALA A 489 -17.34 -16.01 0.73
CA ALA A 489 -17.95 -14.91 1.48
C ALA A 489 -17.99 -13.62 0.65
N PRO A 490 -18.96 -12.71 0.89
CA PRO A 490 -19.05 -11.43 0.19
C PRO A 490 -17.80 -10.56 0.40
N LEU A 491 -17.34 -9.92 -0.66
CA LEU A 491 -16.18 -9.04 -0.70
C LEU A 491 -16.53 -7.76 -1.45
N ALA A 492 -16.19 -6.59 -0.90
CA ALA A 492 -16.39 -5.30 -1.55
C ALA A 492 -15.06 -4.67 -1.97
N LEU A 493 -14.94 -4.28 -3.24
CA LEU A 493 -13.84 -3.45 -3.75
C LEU A 493 -14.32 -2.00 -3.87
N VAL A 494 -13.59 -1.06 -3.24
CA VAL A 494 -13.82 0.37 -3.35
C VAL A 494 -12.58 1.09 -3.86
N ALA A 495 -12.78 2.05 -4.77
CA ALA A 495 -11.74 2.87 -5.36
C ALA A 495 -12.28 4.25 -5.77
N THR A 496 -11.43 5.26 -5.80
CA THR A 496 -11.71 6.60 -6.35
C THR A 496 -10.61 7.05 -7.28
N ALA A 497 -10.84 8.12 -8.05
CA ALA A 497 -9.75 8.82 -8.71
C ALA A 497 -8.83 9.47 -7.64
N ASP A 498 -7.56 9.67 -8.03
CA ASP A 498 -6.52 10.27 -7.18
C ASP A 498 -6.60 11.82 -7.10
N ARG A 499 -5.56 12.43 -6.49
CA ARG A 499 -5.34 13.90 -6.46
C ARG A 499 -6.47 14.67 -5.76
N TYR A 500 -7.04 14.07 -4.71
CA TYR A 500 -8.12 14.68 -3.93
C TYR A 500 -9.37 15.09 -4.73
N ARG A 501 -9.57 14.50 -5.95
CA ARG A 501 -10.70 14.82 -6.82
C ARG A 501 -12.02 14.25 -6.33
N TYR A 502 -11.95 13.18 -5.54
CA TYR A 502 -13.10 12.51 -4.93
C TYR A 502 -12.80 12.08 -3.51
N LEU A 503 -13.81 12.20 -2.67
CA LEU A 503 -13.89 11.54 -1.38
C LEU A 503 -14.77 10.29 -1.52
N GLY A 504 -14.20 9.10 -1.37
CA GLY A 504 -14.96 7.87 -1.32
C GLY A 504 -15.65 7.73 0.03
N ARG A 505 -16.93 7.43 0.02
CA ARG A 505 -17.71 7.10 1.20
C ARG A 505 -18.27 5.69 1.02
N PHE A 506 -17.83 4.78 1.85
CA PHE A 506 -18.32 3.41 1.87
C PHE A 506 -18.92 3.10 3.23
N GLN A 507 -20.22 2.81 3.27
CA GLN A 507 -20.92 2.38 4.47
C GLN A 507 -21.17 0.89 4.35
N ALA A 508 -20.39 0.11 5.09
CA ALA A 508 -20.57 -1.33 5.19
C ALA A 508 -21.58 -1.67 6.29
N GLU A 509 -22.53 -2.51 5.96
CA GLU A 509 -23.30 -3.23 6.97
C GLU A 509 -22.55 -4.51 7.33
N LEU A 510 -22.28 -4.69 8.60
CA LEU A 510 -21.69 -5.90 9.15
C LEU A 510 -22.77 -6.65 9.91
N ASP A 511 -22.85 -7.96 9.74
CA ASP A 511 -23.75 -8.77 10.58
C ASP A 511 -23.23 -8.85 12.02
N SER A 512 -23.98 -9.52 12.86
CA SER A 512 -23.63 -9.70 14.28
C SER A 512 -22.29 -10.43 14.50
N PHE A 513 -21.76 -11.06 13.47
CA PHE A 513 -20.47 -11.76 13.51
C PHE A 513 -19.31 -10.92 12.95
N GLY A 514 -19.59 -9.71 12.46
CA GLY A 514 -18.61 -8.84 11.84
C GLY A 514 -18.42 -9.06 10.34
N VAL A 515 -19.18 -9.97 9.73
CA VAL A 515 -19.08 -10.28 8.30
C VAL A 515 -19.77 -9.19 7.47
N PHE A 516 -19.13 -8.72 6.43
CA PHE A 516 -19.73 -7.80 5.48
C PHE A 516 -20.95 -8.44 4.79
N THR A 517 -22.09 -7.74 4.80
CA THR A 517 -23.35 -8.22 4.20
C THR A 517 -23.77 -7.40 3.00
N GLN A 518 -23.71 -6.08 3.12
CA GLN A 518 -24.08 -5.18 2.03
C GLN A 518 -23.51 -3.77 2.21
N ALA A 519 -23.49 -3.01 1.12
CA ALA A 519 -23.24 -1.57 1.16
C ALA A 519 -24.56 -0.83 1.47
N LEU A 520 -24.50 0.09 2.44
CA LEU A 520 -25.61 0.97 2.80
C LEU A 520 -25.55 2.28 2.00
N ALA A 521 -26.69 2.88 1.74
CA ALA A 521 -26.76 4.23 1.19
C ALA A 521 -26.55 5.29 2.29
N PRO A 522 -25.86 6.42 1.99
CA PRO A 522 -25.22 6.71 0.71
C PRO A 522 -23.77 6.19 0.66
N SER A 523 -23.51 5.17 -0.17
CA SER A 523 -22.16 4.77 -0.53
C SER A 523 -21.88 5.24 -1.95
N GLY A 524 -20.71 5.85 -2.20
CA GLY A 524 -20.33 6.38 -3.50
C GLY A 524 -19.19 7.40 -3.41
N PRO A 525 -18.62 7.82 -4.56
CA PRO A 525 -17.64 8.88 -4.62
C PRO A 525 -18.34 10.26 -4.55
N GLN A 526 -17.92 11.11 -3.64
CA GLN A 526 -18.28 12.52 -3.62
C GLN A 526 -17.23 13.31 -4.38
N ARG A 527 -17.59 13.96 -5.49
CA ARG A 527 -16.67 14.84 -6.24
C ARG A 527 -16.30 16.08 -5.43
N ILE A 528 -15.07 16.53 -5.57
CA ILE A 528 -14.56 17.73 -4.91
C ILE A 528 -14.40 18.84 -5.95
N LEU A 529 -15.28 19.82 -5.89
CA LEU A 529 -15.26 21.02 -6.74
C LEU A 529 -15.28 22.27 -5.86
N GLY A 530 -14.69 23.35 -6.35
CA GLY A 530 -14.88 24.69 -5.78
C GLY A 530 -16.01 25.48 -6.44
N ALA A 531 -16.17 26.76 -6.06
CA ALA A 531 -17.09 27.67 -6.76
C ALA A 531 -16.65 27.84 -8.24
N PRO A 532 -17.57 28.02 -9.19
CA PRO A 532 -19.00 28.29 -9.04
C PRO A 532 -19.91 27.04 -9.07
N ALA A 533 -19.38 25.83 -8.84
CA ALA A 533 -20.22 24.62 -8.81
C ALA A 533 -21.31 24.74 -7.72
N GLU A 534 -22.51 24.20 -8.01
CA GLU A 534 -23.65 24.24 -7.08
C GLU A 534 -23.37 23.45 -5.79
N ASP A 535 -22.62 22.34 -5.92
CA ASP A 535 -22.09 21.50 -4.83
C ASP A 535 -20.62 21.84 -4.48
N GLY A 536 -20.18 23.06 -4.84
CA GLY A 536 -18.82 23.52 -4.59
C GLY A 536 -18.48 23.62 -3.10
N VAL A 537 -17.26 23.20 -2.75
CA VAL A 537 -16.74 23.19 -1.38
C VAL A 537 -15.63 24.23 -1.24
N GLU A 538 -15.72 25.04 -0.18
CA GLU A 538 -14.64 26.00 0.16
C GLU A 538 -13.44 25.26 0.77
N SER A 539 -12.24 25.80 0.53
CA SER A 539 -11.01 25.31 1.14
C SER A 539 -11.04 25.50 2.66
N ASP A 540 -10.49 24.54 3.42
CA ASP A 540 -10.31 24.70 4.87
C ASP A 540 -9.40 25.90 5.15
N ASN A 541 -9.92 26.88 5.89
CA ASN A 541 -9.23 28.16 6.09
C ASN A 541 -7.91 28.03 6.85
N THR A 542 -7.81 27.07 7.79
CA THR A 542 -6.57 26.85 8.55
C THR A 542 -5.51 26.28 7.63
N LEU A 543 -5.85 25.22 6.90
CA LEU A 543 -4.94 24.59 5.95
C LEU A 543 -4.53 25.57 4.84
N GLN A 544 -5.49 26.36 4.33
CA GLN A 544 -5.24 27.40 3.32
C GLN A 544 -4.14 28.36 3.78
N THR A 545 -4.32 28.98 4.96
CA THR A 545 -3.43 30.05 5.43
C THR A 545 -2.09 29.53 5.99
N THR A 546 -2.06 28.32 6.56
CA THR A 546 -0.84 27.80 7.21
C THR A 546 0.02 26.94 6.31
N VAL A 547 -0.51 26.43 5.20
CA VAL A 547 0.21 25.51 4.29
C VAL A 547 0.07 25.94 2.83
N LEU A 548 -1.16 26.08 2.31
CA LEU A 548 -1.37 26.19 0.87
C LEU A 548 -0.95 27.54 0.30
N ASP A 549 -1.17 28.65 1.04
CA ASP A 549 -0.71 30.00 0.63
C ASP A 549 0.83 30.07 0.61
N LEU A 550 1.50 29.39 1.55
CA LEU A 550 2.97 29.31 1.57
C LEU A 550 3.49 28.51 0.39
N LEU A 551 2.89 27.33 0.15
CA LEU A 551 3.20 26.49 -1.01
C LEU A 551 2.98 27.26 -2.32
N ALA A 552 1.86 27.97 -2.48
CA ALA A 552 1.59 28.79 -3.66
C ALA A 552 2.63 29.87 -3.88
N SER A 553 3.11 30.51 -2.79
CA SER A 553 4.21 31.49 -2.85
C SER A 553 5.52 30.86 -3.32
N ASP A 554 5.88 29.68 -2.80
CA ASP A 554 7.12 29.01 -3.20
C ASP A 554 7.03 28.44 -4.62
N LEU A 555 5.84 27.99 -5.05
CA LEU A 555 5.57 27.62 -6.45
C LEU A 555 5.74 28.82 -7.39
N ALA A 556 5.30 30.03 -7.01
CA ALA A 556 5.52 31.24 -7.79
C ALA A 556 7.02 31.52 -7.96
N VAL A 557 7.83 31.31 -6.92
CA VAL A 557 9.30 31.43 -7.02
C VAL A 557 9.87 30.37 -7.99
N LEU A 558 9.38 29.14 -7.94
CA LEU A 558 9.79 28.07 -8.88
C LEU A 558 9.45 28.45 -10.33
N GLU A 559 8.25 29.03 -10.57
CA GLU A 559 7.80 29.47 -11.89
C GLU A 559 8.67 30.62 -12.46
N GLU A 560 9.20 31.48 -11.62
CA GLU A 560 10.05 32.61 -12.03
C GLU A 560 11.55 32.28 -12.07
N THR A 561 11.98 31.21 -11.39
CA THR A 561 13.40 30.84 -11.32
C THR A 561 13.90 30.32 -12.65
N THR A 562 14.93 30.95 -13.23
CA THR A 562 15.53 30.50 -14.49
C THR A 562 16.31 29.20 -14.31
N ALA A 563 15.98 28.17 -15.05
CA ALA A 563 16.73 26.91 -15.17
C ALA A 563 17.89 27.06 -16.17
N ALA A 564 17.62 27.68 -17.31
CA ALA A 564 18.63 27.93 -18.34
C ALA A 564 18.26 29.10 -19.26
N THR A 565 19.24 29.58 -20.00
CA THR A 565 19.06 30.53 -21.10
C THR A 565 19.22 29.80 -22.44
N LEU A 566 18.20 29.82 -23.29
CA LEU A 566 18.18 29.21 -24.61
C LEU A 566 18.79 30.19 -25.62
N GLY A 567 19.89 29.80 -26.24
CA GLY A 567 20.56 30.55 -27.32
C GLY A 567 19.91 30.37 -28.69
N VAL A 568 18.97 29.45 -28.82
CA VAL A 568 18.24 29.06 -30.03
C VAL A 568 16.82 28.65 -29.65
N PRO A 569 15.80 28.85 -30.52
CA PRO A 569 14.50 28.23 -30.28
C PRO A 569 14.61 26.70 -30.27
N LEU A 570 13.90 26.03 -29.36
CA LEU A 570 13.80 24.58 -29.29
C LEU A 570 12.43 24.12 -29.75
N ASP A 571 12.38 23.24 -30.75
CA ASP A 571 11.10 22.70 -31.26
C ASP A 571 10.59 21.55 -30.39
N GLY A 572 9.67 21.89 -29.50
CA GLY A 572 8.92 20.96 -28.67
C GLY A 572 7.49 20.71 -29.15
N SER A 573 7.14 21.07 -30.40
CA SER A 573 5.81 20.84 -30.93
C SER A 573 5.48 19.34 -31.01
N ALA A 574 4.30 18.95 -30.52
CA ALA A 574 3.90 17.55 -30.41
C ALA A 574 3.93 16.80 -31.76
N ALA A 575 3.61 17.50 -32.86
CA ALA A 575 3.66 16.92 -34.19
C ALA A 575 5.09 16.64 -34.65
N ALA A 576 6.05 17.55 -34.40
CA ALA A 576 7.45 17.35 -34.78
C ALA A 576 8.11 16.24 -33.94
N LEU A 577 7.88 16.23 -32.65
CA LEU A 577 8.41 15.22 -31.71
C LEU A 577 8.02 13.79 -32.07
N ARG A 578 6.86 13.58 -32.73
CA ARG A 578 6.34 12.28 -33.16
C ARG A 578 6.65 11.92 -34.60
N ALA A 579 7.14 12.90 -35.39
CA ALA A 579 7.41 12.73 -36.81
C ALA A 579 8.91 12.63 -37.17
N GLY A 580 9.80 13.14 -36.32
CA GLY A 580 11.22 13.20 -36.60
C GLY A 580 12.07 13.66 -35.41
N GLU A 581 13.35 13.95 -35.70
CA GLU A 581 14.26 14.57 -34.74
C GLU A 581 13.90 16.04 -34.51
N THR A 582 14.03 16.50 -33.26
CA THR A 582 14.00 17.92 -32.95
C THR A 582 15.13 18.25 -31.96
N ASN A 583 15.63 19.49 -31.99
CA ASN A 583 16.68 19.92 -31.06
C ASN A 583 16.22 19.92 -29.58
N PHE A 584 14.94 20.09 -29.32
CA PHE A 584 14.38 19.92 -27.98
C PHE A 584 14.47 18.44 -27.53
N ALA A 585 14.08 17.50 -28.39
CA ALA A 585 14.17 16.08 -28.07
C ALA A 585 15.60 15.58 -27.89
N ASP A 586 16.54 16.10 -28.71
CA ASP A 586 17.97 15.83 -28.53
C ASP A 586 18.46 16.26 -27.14
N LEU A 587 18.10 17.48 -26.69
CA LEU A 587 18.45 18.00 -25.38
C LEU A 587 17.90 17.09 -24.25
N VAL A 588 16.62 16.69 -24.34
CA VAL A 588 16.00 15.85 -23.30
C VAL A 588 16.57 14.42 -23.31
N ALA A 589 16.83 13.86 -24.50
CA ALA A 589 17.45 12.54 -24.62
C ALA A 589 18.87 12.51 -24.04
N ASP A 590 19.66 13.56 -24.25
CA ASP A 590 20.99 13.71 -23.66
C ASP A 590 20.93 13.87 -22.15
N ALA A 591 19.97 14.62 -21.65
CA ALA A 591 19.73 14.78 -20.21
C ALA A 591 19.38 13.46 -19.54
N ALA A 592 18.46 12.69 -20.15
CA ALA A 592 18.07 11.37 -19.66
C ALA A 592 19.23 10.38 -19.66
N PHE A 593 20.00 10.35 -20.76
CA PHE A 593 21.18 9.50 -20.87
C PHE A 593 22.25 9.85 -19.82
N ALA A 594 22.54 11.14 -19.65
CA ALA A 594 23.52 11.63 -18.67
C ALA A 594 23.10 11.29 -17.23
N ALA A 595 21.84 11.51 -16.90
CA ALA A 595 21.28 11.18 -15.59
C ALA A 595 21.32 9.67 -15.32
N ALA A 596 20.85 8.84 -16.26
CA ALA A 596 20.90 7.39 -16.13
C ALA A 596 22.33 6.90 -15.94
N ARG A 597 23.29 7.47 -16.68
CA ARG A 597 24.71 7.09 -16.58
C ARG A 597 25.34 7.47 -15.24
N SER A 598 25.01 8.65 -14.69
CA SER A 598 25.57 9.12 -13.41
C SER A 598 25.01 8.36 -12.21
N THR A 599 23.76 7.91 -12.29
CA THR A 599 23.05 7.24 -11.19
C THR A 599 23.08 5.70 -11.26
N ALA A 600 23.42 5.13 -12.43
CA ALA A 600 23.43 3.69 -12.66
C ALA A 600 24.21 2.91 -11.59
N PHE A 601 25.40 3.36 -11.21
CA PHE A 601 26.22 2.68 -10.20
C PHE A 601 25.52 2.58 -8.85
N ASN A 602 24.94 3.66 -8.36
CA ASN A 602 24.23 3.71 -7.08
C ASN A 602 22.94 2.87 -7.12
N ALA A 603 22.26 2.88 -8.26
CA ALA A 603 21.09 2.03 -8.52
C ALA A 603 21.50 0.57 -8.81
N GLY A 604 22.85 0.29 -8.96
CA GLY A 604 23.48 -0.96 -9.36
C GLY A 604 22.97 -1.46 -10.69
N ALA A 605 22.54 -0.56 -11.54
CA ALA A 605 22.35 -0.79 -12.96
C ALA A 605 23.71 -0.76 -13.67
N PRO A 606 23.84 -1.44 -14.81
CA PRO A 606 25.03 -1.28 -15.65
C PRO A 606 25.05 0.15 -16.23
N SER A 607 26.25 0.71 -16.44
CA SER A 607 26.37 2.02 -17.07
C SER A 607 25.83 1.97 -18.50
N PRO A 608 24.87 2.81 -18.92
CA PRO A 608 24.34 2.81 -20.27
C PRO A 608 25.36 3.38 -21.26
N GLN A 609 25.29 2.87 -22.50
CA GLN A 609 26.12 3.30 -23.62
C GLN A 609 25.34 4.18 -24.59
N VAL A 610 24.02 4.02 -24.61
CA VAL A 610 23.09 4.77 -25.47
C VAL A 610 21.81 5.10 -24.71
N GLY A 611 21.05 6.09 -25.16
CA GLY A 611 19.76 6.49 -24.60
C GLY A 611 18.65 6.50 -25.65
N ILE A 612 17.45 6.08 -25.25
CA ILE A 612 16.25 6.06 -26.08
C ILE A 612 15.08 6.54 -25.26
N LEU A 613 14.36 7.56 -25.77
CA LEU A 613 13.11 8.06 -25.19
C LEU A 613 11.96 7.84 -26.16
N ASP A 614 10.77 7.61 -25.63
CA ASP A 614 9.52 7.66 -26.39
C ASP A 614 8.99 9.10 -26.47
N ALA A 615 8.44 9.48 -27.63
CA ALA A 615 7.86 10.82 -27.82
C ALA A 615 6.72 11.13 -26.86
N GLY A 616 5.97 10.11 -26.43
CA GLY A 616 4.93 10.22 -25.39
C GLY A 616 5.42 10.62 -24.00
N SER A 617 6.72 10.61 -23.75
CA SER A 617 7.34 11.15 -22.53
C SER A 617 7.58 12.65 -22.57
N LEU A 618 7.52 13.27 -23.75
CA LEU A 618 7.68 14.70 -24.02
C LEU A 618 6.29 15.32 -24.10
N THR A 619 5.93 16.14 -23.12
CA THR A 619 4.58 16.73 -22.96
C THR A 619 4.44 18.09 -23.60
N SER A 620 5.54 18.70 -24.05
CA SER A 620 5.54 19.97 -24.78
C SER A 620 4.71 19.89 -26.08
N ASP A 621 4.00 20.97 -26.39
CA ASP A 621 3.31 21.17 -27.67
C ASP A 621 3.55 22.59 -28.22
N ALA A 622 4.76 23.10 -28.05
CA ALA A 622 5.14 24.43 -28.52
C ALA A 622 6.61 24.51 -28.89
N VAL A 623 6.91 25.45 -29.78
CA VAL A 623 8.30 25.90 -30.00
C VAL A 623 8.69 26.84 -28.86
N LEU A 624 9.69 26.46 -28.07
CA LEU A 624 10.22 27.28 -26.99
C LEU A 624 11.09 28.40 -27.59
N PRO A 625 10.78 29.68 -27.35
CA PRO A 625 11.58 30.79 -27.91
C PRO A 625 12.97 30.82 -27.26
N ALA A 626 13.95 31.38 -27.97
CA ALA A 626 15.24 31.73 -27.36
C ALA A 626 15.01 32.73 -26.21
N GLY A 627 15.77 32.58 -25.12
CA GLY A 627 15.64 33.38 -23.90
C GLY A 627 15.61 32.54 -22.63
N ALA A 628 15.06 33.08 -21.55
CA ALA A 628 14.98 32.39 -20.27
C ALA A 628 14.00 31.21 -20.31
N LEU A 629 14.44 30.04 -19.85
CA LEU A 629 13.62 28.88 -19.56
C LEU A 629 13.55 28.73 -18.03
N THR A 630 12.34 28.71 -17.47
CA THR A 630 12.14 28.64 -16.03
C THR A 630 12.10 27.21 -15.51
N ARG A 631 12.39 27.01 -14.22
CA ARG A 631 12.30 25.69 -13.57
C ARG A 631 10.85 25.19 -13.53
N GLY A 632 9.89 26.08 -13.33
CA GLY A 632 8.46 25.75 -13.38
C GLY A 632 8.03 25.20 -14.74
N ALA A 633 8.52 25.81 -15.85
CA ALA A 633 8.22 25.39 -17.20
C ALA A 633 8.68 23.94 -17.50
N LEU A 634 9.74 23.44 -16.82
CA LEU A 634 10.23 22.07 -17.05
C LEU A 634 9.15 20.99 -16.80
N PHE A 635 8.17 21.26 -15.91
CA PHE A 635 7.08 20.35 -15.59
C PHE A 635 6.05 20.22 -16.72
N ASP A 636 5.98 21.23 -17.60
CA ASP A 636 5.08 21.24 -18.74
C ASP A 636 5.74 20.65 -20.01
N LEU A 637 7.07 20.56 -20.01
CA LEU A 637 7.88 20.09 -21.14
C LEU A 637 8.06 18.58 -21.18
N VAL A 638 8.19 17.96 -20.01
CA VAL A 638 8.43 16.51 -19.86
C VAL A 638 7.57 15.95 -18.74
N SER A 639 7.11 14.72 -18.90
CA SER A 639 6.29 14.06 -17.88
C SER A 639 7.11 13.75 -16.64
N SER A 640 6.69 14.28 -15.47
CA SER A 640 7.27 13.96 -14.17
C SER A 640 7.01 12.50 -13.71
N GLU A 641 6.02 11.83 -14.30
CA GLU A 641 5.73 10.41 -14.04
C GLU A 641 6.66 9.47 -14.82
N ARG A 642 7.52 10.01 -15.71
CA ARG A 642 8.50 9.21 -16.47
C ARG A 642 9.80 9.11 -15.68
N THR A 643 10.05 7.93 -15.16
CA THR A 643 11.30 7.56 -14.50
C THR A 643 12.24 6.86 -15.49
N LEU A 644 13.52 6.87 -15.17
CA LEU A 644 14.55 6.28 -16.03
C LEU A 644 14.94 4.87 -15.57
N ALA A 645 15.18 4.00 -16.54
CA ALA A 645 15.66 2.64 -16.35
C ALA A 645 16.82 2.33 -17.31
N VAL A 646 17.58 1.29 -17.04
CA VAL A 646 18.64 0.79 -17.93
C VAL A 646 18.37 -0.66 -18.23
N PHE A 647 18.13 -1.00 -19.49
CA PHE A 647 18.19 -2.37 -19.99
C PHE A 647 19.65 -2.85 -20.03
N ASN A 648 19.86 -4.09 -19.62
CA ASN A 648 21.19 -4.72 -19.57
C ASN A 648 21.41 -5.59 -20.80
N GLN A 649 22.56 -5.41 -21.49
CA GLN A 649 23.05 -6.27 -22.58
C GLN A 649 22.00 -6.51 -23.69
N VAL A 650 21.37 -5.42 -24.17
CA VAL A 650 20.40 -5.46 -25.26
C VAL A 650 21.09 -5.91 -26.55
N SER A 651 20.65 -7.02 -27.11
CA SER A 651 21.16 -7.50 -28.41
C SER A 651 20.80 -6.55 -29.53
N ALA A 652 21.59 -6.53 -30.61
CA ALA A 652 21.27 -5.73 -31.81
C ALA A 652 19.92 -6.15 -32.44
N VAL A 653 19.48 -7.40 -32.25
CA VAL A 653 18.17 -7.90 -32.67
C VAL A 653 17.05 -7.21 -31.87
N SER A 654 17.15 -7.24 -30.55
CA SER A 654 16.16 -6.62 -29.64
C SER A 654 16.16 -5.10 -29.79
N LEU A 655 17.33 -4.48 -29.95
CA LEU A 655 17.46 -3.04 -30.16
C LEU A 655 16.83 -2.61 -31.51
N LYS A 656 17.08 -3.36 -32.58
CA LYS A 656 16.42 -3.12 -33.89
C LYS A 656 14.91 -3.26 -33.75
N ALA A 657 14.42 -4.31 -33.08
CA ALA A 657 12.99 -4.51 -32.89
C ALA A 657 12.33 -3.35 -32.08
N LEU A 658 13.03 -2.78 -31.10
CA LEU A 658 12.58 -1.62 -30.36
C LEU A 658 12.48 -0.38 -31.27
N VAL A 659 13.49 -0.12 -32.08
CA VAL A 659 13.51 1.01 -33.02
C VAL A 659 12.44 0.84 -34.10
N GLU A 660 12.28 -0.38 -34.64
CA GLU A 660 11.24 -0.69 -35.63
C GLU A 660 9.82 -0.46 -35.08
N ARG A 661 9.61 -0.72 -33.74
CA ARG A 661 8.32 -0.43 -33.10
C ARG A 661 8.04 1.07 -33.08
N GLY A 662 9.01 1.89 -32.77
CA GLY A 662 8.91 3.35 -32.82
C GLY A 662 8.59 3.88 -34.22
N LEU A 663 9.07 3.22 -35.25
CA LEU A 663 8.83 3.58 -36.64
C LEU A 663 7.55 2.96 -37.25
N ALA A 664 6.88 2.02 -36.54
CA ALA A 664 5.74 1.30 -37.09
C ALA A 664 4.55 2.22 -37.35
N GLU A 665 4.32 3.19 -36.48
CA GLU A 665 3.20 4.14 -36.50
C GLU A 665 3.74 5.59 -36.41
N PRO A 666 4.21 6.18 -37.54
CA PRO A 666 4.71 7.55 -37.56
C PRO A 666 3.63 8.54 -37.08
N GLY A 667 3.99 9.52 -36.26
CA GLY A 667 3.06 10.47 -35.63
C GLY A 667 2.49 10.00 -34.30
N GLY A 668 2.84 8.79 -33.83
CA GLY A 668 2.39 8.25 -32.56
C GLY A 668 3.38 8.47 -31.40
N ASP A 669 2.90 8.27 -30.17
CA ASP A 669 3.68 8.39 -28.93
C ASP A 669 4.85 7.39 -28.81
N ALA A 670 4.78 6.30 -29.58
CA ALA A 670 5.83 5.28 -29.65
C ALA A 670 7.07 5.71 -30.44
N PHE A 671 7.03 6.83 -31.18
CA PHE A 671 8.20 7.33 -31.92
C PHE A 671 9.36 7.59 -30.94
N LEU A 672 10.58 7.28 -31.39
CA LEU A 672 11.75 7.29 -30.50
C LEU A 672 12.69 8.48 -30.79
N GLN A 673 13.17 9.08 -29.69
CA GLN A 673 14.21 10.09 -29.67
C GLN A 673 15.50 9.48 -29.09
N LEU A 674 16.66 9.85 -29.63
CA LEU A 674 17.90 9.11 -29.45
C LEU A 674 19.00 9.94 -28.80
N SER A 675 19.77 9.32 -27.91
CA SER A 675 21.06 9.86 -27.41
C SER A 675 22.18 8.85 -27.64
N ASN A 676 23.31 9.33 -28.14
CA ASN A 676 24.50 8.54 -28.50
C ASN A 676 24.22 7.44 -29.55
N LEU A 677 23.15 7.56 -30.34
CA LEU A 677 22.74 6.71 -31.45
C LEU A 677 22.48 7.54 -32.71
N VAL A 678 22.73 6.94 -33.89
CA VAL A 678 22.36 7.47 -35.23
C VAL A 678 21.47 6.44 -35.91
N LEU A 679 20.35 6.89 -36.46
CA LEU A 679 19.35 6.09 -37.17
C LEU A 679 19.14 6.64 -38.58
N GLU A 680 19.26 5.78 -39.61
CA GLU A 680 18.75 6.03 -40.94
C GLU A 680 17.59 5.03 -41.17
N ALA A 681 16.41 5.54 -41.51
CA ALA A 681 15.25 4.70 -41.73
C ALA A 681 14.50 5.07 -43.02
N ASP A 682 13.89 4.06 -43.64
CA ASP A 682 13.05 4.21 -44.84
C ASP A 682 11.63 3.76 -44.51
N LEU A 683 10.73 4.77 -44.34
CA LEU A 683 9.34 4.55 -43.95
C LEU A 683 8.51 3.90 -45.08
N THR A 684 9.03 3.82 -46.32
CA THR A 684 8.36 3.12 -47.44
C THR A 684 8.46 1.60 -47.30
N GLN A 685 9.37 1.10 -46.45
CA GLN A 685 9.58 -0.31 -46.22
C GLN A 685 8.54 -0.91 -45.23
N GLN A 686 8.54 -2.23 -45.11
CA GLN A 686 7.65 -2.98 -44.22
C GLN A 686 7.70 -2.48 -42.76
N ALA A 687 6.55 -2.06 -42.24
CA ALA A 687 6.39 -1.76 -40.83
C ALA A 687 6.39 -3.04 -40.00
N GLN A 688 6.91 -2.95 -38.78
CA GLN A 688 6.82 -4.05 -37.80
C GLN A 688 5.35 -4.26 -37.39
N VAL A 689 4.92 -5.53 -37.24
CA VAL A 689 3.63 -5.93 -36.71
C VAL A 689 3.82 -6.78 -35.48
N LEU A 690 3.08 -6.47 -34.40
CA LEU A 690 3.07 -7.26 -33.17
C LEU A 690 1.92 -8.26 -33.17
N ALA A 691 2.10 -9.40 -32.52
CA ALA A 691 1.04 -10.32 -32.15
C ALA A 691 0.30 -9.79 -30.87
N GLU A 692 -0.82 -10.40 -30.54
CA GLU A 692 -1.61 -10.03 -29.33
C GLU A 692 -0.82 -10.15 -28.02
N ASP A 693 0.13 -11.09 -27.94
CA ASP A 693 1.00 -11.29 -26.78
C ASP A 693 2.18 -10.28 -26.69
N GLY A 694 2.27 -9.35 -27.68
CA GLY A 694 3.33 -8.34 -27.75
C GLY A 694 4.64 -8.84 -28.35
N THR A 695 4.69 -10.07 -28.87
CA THR A 695 5.84 -10.56 -29.64
C THR A 695 5.81 -10.05 -31.09
N VAL A 696 6.96 -10.08 -31.77
CA VAL A 696 7.06 -9.63 -33.18
C VAL A 696 6.46 -10.70 -34.10
N ALA A 697 5.29 -10.45 -34.67
CA ALA A 697 4.66 -11.30 -35.67
C ALA A 697 5.27 -11.13 -37.08
N THR A 698 5.57 -9.87 -37.47
CA THR A 698 6.24 -9.53 -38.70
C THR A 698 7.36 -8.55 -38.41
N ALA A 699 8.58 -8.93 -38.75
CA ALA A 699 9.75 -8.07 -38.52
C ALA A 699 9.70 -6.82 -39.43
N GLY A 700 10.01 -5.67 -38.85
CA GLY A 700 10.16 -4.42 -39.60
C GLY A 700 11.44 -4.41 -40.47
N ALA A 701 11.38 -3.67 -41.56
CA ALA A 701 12.49 -3.45 -42.51
C ALA A 701 12.80 -1.95 -42.69
N ARG A 702 12.20 -1.07 -41.88
CA ARG A 702 12.36 0.38 -41.97
C ARG A 702 13.73 0.86 -41.51
N VAL A 703 14.35 0.22 -40.51
CA VAL A 703 15.69 0.55 -40.04
C VAL A 703 16.74 0.12 -41.10
N ARG A 704 17.36 1.09 -41.76
CA ARG A 704 18.39 0.87 -42.77
C ARG A 704 19.78 0.85 -42.14
N ARG A 705 20.06 1.83 -41.26
CA ARG A 705 21.30 1.90 -40.51
C ARG A 705 21.05 2.27 -39.08
N LEU A 706 21.75 1.61 -38.17
CA LEU A 706 21.78 1.94 -36.73
C LEU A 706 23.20 1.85 -36.23
N ALA A 707 23.74 2.95 -35.70
CA ALA A 707 25.11 3.00 -35.20
C ALA A 707 25.21 3.91 -33.97
N THR A 708 26.21 3.68 -33.12
CA THR A 708 26.54 4.64 -32.05
C THR A 708 27.28 5.85 -32.62
N LEU A 709 27.25 7.01 -31.94
CA LEU A 709 28.06 8.18 -32.31
C LEU A 709 29.58 7.87 -32.28
N SER A 710 30.02 6.87 -31.51
CA SER A 710 31.40 6.42 -31.50
C SER A 710 31.78 5.53 -32.72
N GLY A 711 30.83 5.29 -33.65
CA GLY A 711 31.07 4.58 -34.89
C GLY A 711 30.85 3.05 -34.83
N VAL A 712 30.31 2.52 -33.73
CA VAL A 712 29.96 1.09 -33.68
C VAL A 712 28.67 0.86 -34.47
N VAL A 713 28.77 0.17 -35.62
CA VAL A 713 27.64 -0.14 -36.48
C VAL A 713 26.94 -1.42 -36.00
N LEU A 714 25.62 -1.35 -35.78
CA LEU A 714 24.78 -2.46 -35.36
C LEU A 714 23.94 -3.04 -36.51
N VAL A 715 23.43 -2.15 -37.36
CA VAL A 715 22.63 -2.47 -38.55
C VAL A 715 23.19 -1.69 -39.73
N GLU A 716 23.40 -2.36 -40.86
CA GLU A 716 23.82 -1.76 -42.13
C GLU A 716 22.98 -2.37 -43.26
N ASP A 717 22.48 -1.54 -44.17
CA ASP A 717 21.55 -1.92 -45.25
C ASP A 717 20.36 -2.78 -44.81
N GLY A 718 19.85 -2.50 -43.60
CA GLY A 718 18.76 -3.25 -42.98
C GLY A 718 19.14 -4.56 -42.30
N ALA A 719 20.37 -5.04 -42.49
CA ALA A 719 20.88 -6.27 -41.92
C ALA A 719 21.65 -6.03 -40.62
N ILE A 720 21.41 -6.88 -39.62
CA ILE A 720 22.16 -6.86 -38.36
C ILE A 720 23.55 -7.43 -38.61
N LEU A 721 24.58 -6.71 -38.19
CA LEU A 721 25.96 -7.17 -38.34
C LEU A 721 26.26 -8.30 -37.34
N THR A 722 26.98 -9.34 -37.79
CA THR A 722 27.39 -10.46 -36.93
C THR A 722 28.38 -10.04 -35.83
N SER A 723 29.06 -8.92 -36.02
CA SER A 723 29.97 -8.29 -35.04
C SER A 723 29.30 -7.29 -34.12
N ALA A 724 27.98 -7.06 -34.24
CA ALA A 724 27.29 -6.08 -33.44
C ALA A 724 27.29 -6.48 -31.96
N PRO A 725 27.82 -5.64 -31.06
CA PRO A 725 27.83 -5.94 -29.64
C PRO A 725 26.43 -5.73 -29.02
N ALA A 726 26.18 -6.38 -27.89
CA ALA A 726 25.09 -6.00 -27.02
C ALA A 726 25.43 -4.69 -26.28
N LEU A 727 24.42 -3.83 -26.06
CA LEU A 727 24.58 -2.53 -25.43
C LEU A 727 23.69 -2.43 -24.19
N ASN A 728 24.14 -1.66 -23.19
CA ASN A 728 23.27 -1.20 -22.11
C ASN A 728 22.55 0.06 -22.58
N VAL A 729 21.22 0.10 -22.45
CA VAL A 729 20.35 1.13 -23.03
C VAL A 729 19.58 1.85 -21.94
N ALA A 730 19.78 3.16 -21.79
CA ALA A 730 18.91 3.99 -20.95
C ALA A 730 17.57 4.21 -21.65
N VAL A 731 16.50 3.99 -20.95
CA VAL A 731 15.11 4.13 -21.45
C VAL A 731 14.19 4.76 -20.40
N THR A 732 12.99 5.17 -20.81
CA THR A 732 11.91 5.52 -19.89
C THR A 732 11.25 4.26 -19.33
N ASN A 733 10.56 4.39 -18.16
CA ASN A 733 9.73 3.32 -17.62
C ASN A 733 8.68 2.83 -18.64
N ALA A 734 8.12 3.72 -19.47
CA ALA A 734 7.16 3.34 -20.51
C ALA A 734 7.70 2.33 -21.51
N LEU A 735 8.93 2.53 -21.99
CA LEU A 735 9.63 1.58 -22.88
C LEU A 735 10.05 0.32 -22.11
N PHE A 736 10.53 0.47 -20.88
CA PHE A 736 10.97 -0.62 -20.05
C PHE A 736 9.84 -1.63 -19.73
N GLU A 737 8.64 -1.11 -19.48
CA GLU A 737 7.43 -1.88 -19.16
C GLU A 737 6.68 -2.39 -20.41
N GLY A 738 7.11 -2.00 -21.61
CA GLY A 738 6.47 -2.41 -22.87
C GLY A 738 5.14 -1.72 -23.15
N ARG A 739 4.96 -0.47 -22.70
CA ARG A 739 3.71 0.31 -22.86
C ARG A 739 3.15 0.36 -24.27
N TYR A 740 4.03 0.35 -25.28
CA TYR A 740 3.66 0.40 -26.70
C TYR A 740 3.45 -0.97 -27.33
N GLY A 741 3.22 -1.99 -26.52
CA GLY A 741 2.85 -3.33 -26.91
C GLY A 741 4.03 -4.27 -27.20
N LEU A 742 5.25 -3.75 -27.50
CA LEU A 742 6.42 -4.60 -27.69
C LEU A 742 6.90 -5.13 -26.32
N ARG A 743 6.92 -6.45 -26.20
CA ARG A 743 7.47 -7.15 -25.03
C ARG A 743 8.80 -7.78 -25.39
N LEU A 744 9.81 -7.50 -24.57
CA LEU A 744 11.16 -8.03 -24.67
C LEU A 744 11.49 -8.75 -23.34
N PRO A 745 10.85 -9.90 -23.06
CA PRO A 745 10.92 -10.58 -21.75
C PRO A 745 12.31 -11.09 -21.41
N GLU A 746 13.18 -11.26 -22.43
CA GLU A 746 14.57 -11.67 -22.26
C GLU A 746 15.49 -10.56 -21.72
N LEU A 747 15.01 -9.31 -21.72
CA LEU A 747 15.82 -8.18 -21.27
C LEU A 747 15.67 -7.97 -19.77
N GLY A 748 16.78 -8.13 -19.06
CA GLY A 748 16.91 -7.68 -17.67
C GLY A 748 17.26 -6.19 -17.62
N GLY A 749 17.04 -5.58 -16.45
CA GLY A 749 17.41 -4.18 -16.25
C GLY A 749 17.09 -3.69 -14.85
N ALA A 750 17.30 -2.41 -14.62
CA ALA A 750 16.98 -1.77 -13.35
C ALA A 750 16.59 -0.30 -13.52
N PHE A 751 15.70 0.18 -12.67
CA PHE A 751 15.40 1.60 -12.52
C PHE A 751 16.55 2.34 -11.84
N VAL A 752 16.72 3.61 -12.14
CA VAL A 752 17.83 4.41 -11.61
C VAL A 752 17.40 5.49 -10.63
N GLY A 753 16.10 5.58 -10.33
CA GLY A 753 15.55 6.45 -9.27
C GLY A 753 15.57 7.95 -9.61
N VAL A 754 15.53 8.29 -10.89
CA VAL A 754 15.49 9.68 -11.39
C VAL A 754 14.32 9.82 -12.36
N ASP A 755 13.51 10.84 -12.20
CA ASP A 755 12.49 11.21 -13.20
C ASP A 755 13.10 12.08 -14.32
N LEU A 756 12.37 12.12 -15.45
CA LEU A 756 12.84 12.81 -16.65
C LEU A 756 13.02 14.32 -16.44
N ARG A 757 12.16 14.95 -15.63
CA ARG A 757 12.25 16.38 -15.28
C ARG A 757 13.51 16.67 -14.44
N GLN A 758 13.77 15.85 -13.41
CA GLN A 758 14.99 15.97 -12.60
C GLN A 758 16.24 15.78 -13.46
N ALA A 759 16.18 14.83 -14.41
CA ALA A 759 17.27 14.62 -15.35
C ALA A 759 17.53 15.90 -16.17
N LEU A 760 16.48 16.52 -16.71
CA LEU A 760 16.58 17.74 -17.51
C LEU A 760 17.08 18.91 -16.67
N ASP A 761 16.51 19.17 -15.48
CA ASP A 761 16.93 20.26 -14.58
C ASP A 761 18.42 20.12 -14.20
N SER A 762 18.83 18.93 -13.78
CA SER A 762 20.22 18.64 -13.43
C SER A 762 21.19 18.80 -14.62
N PHE A 763 20.77 18.39 -15.81
CA PHE A 763 21.59 18.49 -17.03
C PHE A 763 21.79 19.95 -17.43
N LEU A 764 20.72 20.74 -17.43
CA LEU A 764 20.79 22.19 -17.71
C LEU A 764 21.74 22.91 -16.76
N LEU A 765 21.65 22.62 -15.46
CA LEU A 765 22.47 23.26 -14.44
C LEU A 765 23.92 22.76 -14.45
N ASN A 766 24.14 21.45 -14.39
CA ASN A 766 25.45 20.88 -14.10
C ASN A 766 26.29 20.58 -15.37
N ASN A 767 25.65 20.23 -16.48
CA ASN A 767 26.33 19.91 -17.72
C ASN A 767 26.45 21.11 -18.66
N LEU A 768 25.41 21.94 -18.72
CA LEU A 768 25.34 23.11 -19.60
C LEU A 768 25.56 24.45 -18.87
N ALA A 769 25.79 24.42 -17.55
CA ALA A 769 25.99 25.60 -16.72
C ALA A 769 24.89 26.68 -16.92
N GLY A 770 23.65 26.28 -17.13
CA GLY A 770 22.51 27.14 -17.39
C GLY A 770 22.47 27.82 -18.77
N GLN A 771 23.24 27.31 -19.76
CA GLN A 771 23.31 27.89 -21.12
C GLN A 771 23.10 26.79 -22.18
N VAL A 772 22.03 26.87 -22.95
CA VAL A 772 21.82 26.00 -24.12
C VAL A 772 22.31 26.78 -25.35
N ALA A 773 23.54 26.52 -25.77
CA ALA A 773 24.14 27.23 -26.90
C ALA A 773 23.57 26.77 -28.25
N ALA A 774 23.44 27.67 -29.21
CA ALA A 774 22.88 27.38 -30.53
C ALA A 774 23.69 26.38 -31.34
N ASP A 775 25.00 26.28 -31.13
CA ASP A 775 25.87 25.30 -31.78
C ASP A 775 25.83 23.91 -31.13
N SER A 776 25.37 23.85 -29.84
CA SER A 776 25.20 22.57 -29.15
C SER A 776 23.88 21.87 -29.50
N TYR A 777 22.83 22.62 -29.72
CA TYR A 777 21.50 22.11 -30.10
C TYR A 777 20.91 22.98 -31.22
N PRO A 778 21.46 22.92 -32.46
CA PRO A 778 21.03 23.74 -33.57
C PRO A 778 19.58 23.45 -33.96
N ALA A 779 18.89 24.45 -34.58
CA ALA A 779 17.48 24.34 -34.89
C ALA A 779 17.12 23.16 -35.82
N GLU A 780 18.04 22.75 -36.64
CA GLU A 780 17.92 21.58 -37.54
C GLU A 780 18.10 20.21 -36.85
N GLY A 781 18.41 20.16 -35.53
CA GLY A 781 18.75 18.95 -34.79
C GLY A 781 20.20 18.55 -34.95
N LEU A 782 20.62 17.45 -34.34
CA LEU A 782 21.99 16.93 -34.33
C LEU A 782 22.26 15.89 -35.44
N GLY A 783 21.26 15.62 -36.30
CA GLY A 783 21.35 14.66 -37.39
C GLY A 783 21.37 13.20 -36.90
N ARG A 784 20.75 12.93 -35.78
CA ARG A 784 20.67 11.57 -35.21
C ARG A 784 19.64 10.67 -35.89
N ILE A 785 18.59 11.29 -36.46
CA ILE A 785 17.48 10.56 -37.09
C ILE A 785 17.26 11.09 -38.50
N THR A 786 17.56 10.25 -39.50
CA THR A 786 17.30 10.54 -40.91
C THR A 786 16.19 9.61 -41.41
N LEU A 787 15.08 10.21 -41.87
CA LEU A 787 13.93 9.47 -42.38
C LEU A 787 13.77 9.69 -43.88
N VAL A 788 13.61 8.59 -44.64
CA VAL A 788 13.14 8.61 -45.99
C VAL A 788 11.65 8.30 -46.00
N SER A 789 10.83 9.18 -46.52
CA SER A 789 9.35 9.03 -46.72
C SER A 789 9.05 8.89 -48.18
N ALA A 790 7.88 8.28 -48.52
CA ALA A 790 7.33 8.43 -49.85
C ALA A 790 6.91 9.90 -50.05
N ASP A 791 7.30 10.53 -51.11
CA ASP A 791 6.85 11.90 -51.49
C ASP A 791 5.33 12.01 -51.58
#